data_c9ccfb342a890e9fb7b8360a26c05f93
#
_entry.id   c9ccfb342a890e9fb7b8360a26c05f93
#
_cell.length_a   1.000
_cell.length_b   1.000
_cell.length_c   1.000
_cell.angle_alpha   90.00
_cell.angle_beta   90.00
_cell.angle_gamma   90.00
#
_symmetry.space_group_name_H-M   'P 1'
#
loop_
_entity.id
_entity.type
_entity.pdbx_description
1 polymer ?
#
loop_
_entity_poly.entity_id
_entity_poly.type
_entity_poly.pdbx_seq_one_letter_code
_entity_poly.pdbx_strand_id
1 'polypeptide(L)'
;MNERIARLVQAARGGEIFPPVVKVEYDDFDLKLADPLRIAKRLSEYMEAQPCYFTEDNELLGMMHFDGSVEADLFPRTGHAYFHETAKKYYFKPQENLCTFEWQHSNADFGKVIRIGLEGFRREIIESRKQYSTDLQRLNFLAGLEAMIRGIVRRAQKYAAECRKQAFACTNPARKATLLRMAANCMQVPEHPARTFEEAVQCLYFCFIFQPDSIGRPDQYLYPLYQQGIADGTLSREHAKELLQELYVMIHGCTRFSTSNADKGAESHFAIGGYTIDHKCAWNELSELILDSLMETDLIRPQVSLRWNKLTPRSVLYKVMDCERKDKNKRIALANDEPRIKALMEINKVPWEIAYDYIMVGCNEPAFQGGISLGGNTTNIVRSLVNTLNDRREEVLECPDFDSFYAIYEQELYRDLETILAYSNRFNMLRSRDCNVLTSLFMTGCIERAASVTQGGATKARWCANFMGSTNLIDSLCIIRQFVYEERLCTMSELLAALDADWKGHETLRSEILRKGKFFGNNDELSNSVAHRFYTSVFNFANGRTDIFGHALNFGNLTGYRLHFAQFGALTQATPDGRIAGSAFLFGSGQSNGKDRDGMTSHLLSVAHMDPSGIMCGNSIMNLSVDENTVQNDESFEKLVSLIEVYFKEGGLHVQLNHVSAEDLLAAKKEPDKYKSIRVRVSGFSATFVNLEEAIQDNVIARTINPLG
;
A
#
# COMPACT_ATOMS: atom_id res chain seq x y z
N MET A 1 14.42 -23.30 9.86
CA MET A 1 14.46 -22.33 10.99
C MET A 1 15.18 -22.97 12.16
N ASN A 2 16.18 -22.30 12.77
CA ASN A 2 16.88 -22.78 13.94
C ASN A 2 16.10 -22.51 15.24
N GLU A 3 16.55 -23.09 16.39
CA GLU A 3 15.85 -22.96 17.68
C GLU A 3 15.79 -21.50 18.18
N ARG A 4 16.83 -20.71 17.96
CA ARG A 4 16.88 -19.29 18.34
C ARG A 4 15.77 -18.49 17.65
N ILE A 5 15.67 -18.61 16.33
CA ILE A 5 14.64 -17.95 15.55
C ILE A 5 13.25 -18.49 15.89
N ALA A 6 13.12 -19.80 16.16
CA ALA A 6 11.83 -20.38 16.57
C ALA A 6 11.30 -19.74 17.86
N ARG A 7 12.18 -19.53 18.88
CA ARG A 7 11.79 -18.82 20.11
C ARG A 7 11.37 -17.37 19.86
N LEU A 8 12.12 -16.65 19.01
CA LEU A 8 11.77 -15.27 18.63
C LEU A 8 10.42 -15.19 17.90
N VAL A 9 10.14 -16.09 16.96
CA VAL A 9 8.85 -16.18 16.26
C VAL A 9 7.71 -16.47 17.22
N GLN A 10 7.91 -17.42 18.15
CA GLN A 10 6.91 -17.76 19.15
C GLN A 10 6.60 -16.56 20.07
N ALA A 11 7.63 -15.87 20.56
CA ALA A 11 7.47 -14.68 21.39
C ALA A 11 6.77 -13.53 20.63
N ALA A 12 7.07 -13.34 19.34
CA ALA A 12 6.40 -12.36 18.50
C ALA A 12 4.90 -12.67 18.33
N ARG A 13 4.57 -13.94 18.09
CA ARG A 13 3.16 -14.40 17.98
C ARG A 13 2.39 -14.25 19.30
N GLY A 14 3.06 -14.48 20.42
CA GLY A 14 2.50 -14.30 21.77
C GLY A 14 2.32 -12.85 22.17
N GLY A 15 2.82 -11.89 21.40
CA GLY A 15 2.83 -10.50 21.77
C GLY A 15 3.84 -10.16 22.89
N GLU A 16 4.83 -11.01 23.11
CA GLU A 16 5.82 -10.86 24.19
C GLU A 16 7.01 -9.98 23.77
N ILE A 17 7.17 -9.70 22.47
CA ILE A 17 8.26 -8.86 21.94
C ILE A 17 7.80 -7.41 21.85
N PHE A 18 7.49 -6.80 22.98
CA PHE A 18 7.18 -5.38 23.02
C PHE A 18 8.03 -4.69 24.09
N PRO A 19 8.88 -3.72 23.70
CA PRO A 19 9.62 -2.96 24.67
C PRO A 19 8.65 -2.15 25.54
N PRO A 20 8.96 -1.96 26.84
CA PRO A 20 8.21 -1.07 27.69
C PRO A 20 8.30 0.36 27.16
N VAL A 21 7.23 1.13 27.28
CA VAL A 21 7.16 2.53 26.87
C VAL A 21 7.36 3.41 28.11
N VAL A 22 8.34 4.29 28.04
CA VAL A 22 8.55 5.34 29.06
C VAL A 22 7.96 6.64 28.54
N LYS A 23 7.02 7.22 29.30
CA LYS A 23 6.49 8.56 28.99
C LYS A 23 7.54 9.62 29.28
N VAL A 24 7.60 10.61 28.41
CA VAL A 24 8.51 11.75 28.53
C VAL A 24 7.70 13.02 28.74
N GLU A 25 8.04 13.77 29.76
CA GLU A 25 7.51 15.12 29.99
C GLU A 25 8.44 16.12 29.30
N TYR A 26 7.87 17.05 28.54
CA TYR A 26 8.62 18.05 27.79
C TYR A 26 8.55 19.40 28.46
N ASP A 27 9.65 20.17 28.35
CA ASP A 27 9.72 21.54 28.87
C ASP A 27 8.86 22.49 28.01
N ASP A 28 8.02 23.30 28.63
CA ASP A 28 7.22 24.34 27.97
C ASP A 28 8.07 25.38 27.25
N PHE A 29 9.34 25.54 27.61
CA PHE A 29 10.28 26.38 26.88
C PHE A 29 10.44 25.94 25.41
N ASP A 30 10.24 24.65 25.14
CA ASP A 30 10.30 24.11 23.77
C ASP A 30 9.31 24.77 22.82
N LEU A 31 8.18 25.28 23.35
CA LEU A 31 7.18 26.01 22.56
C LEU A 31 7.71 27.32 21.95
N LYS A 32 8.84 27.84 22.45
CA LYS A 32 9.53 29.03 21.91
C LYS A 32 10.45 28.71 20.74
N LEU A 33 10.77 27.44 20.51
CA LEU A 33 11.59 27.01 19.38
C LEU A 33 10.78 27.02 18.08
N ALA A 34 11.44 27.24 16.95
CA ALA A 34 10.84 26.96 15.66
C ALA A 34 10.40 25.49 15.56
N ASP A 35 9.27 25.22 14.94
CA ASP A 35 8.65 23.89 14.87
C ASP A 35 9.64 22.76 14.49
N PRO A 36 10.50 22.90 13.46
CA PRO A 36 11.45 21.84 13.13
C PRO A 36 12.42 21.50 14.27
N LEU A 37 12.88 22.51 14.98
CA LEU A 37 13.82 22.34 16.10
C LEU A 37 13.12 21.72 17.31
N ARG A 38 11.91 22.19 17.64
CA ARG A 38 11.08 21.68 18.72
C ARG A 38 10.76 20.20 18.53
N ILE A 39 10.28 19.84 17.35
CA ILE A 39 9.92 18.45 16.99
C ILE A 39 11.15 17.56 17.10
N ALA A 40 12.27 17.97 16.49
CA ALA A 40 13.50 17.19 16.50
C ALA A 40 14.07 17.02 17.91
N LYS A 41 14.02 18.05 18.76
CA LYS A 41 14.44 17.98 20.17
C LYS A 41 13.61 16.97 20.94
N ARG A 42 12.29 17.11 20.90
CA ARG A 42 11.36 16.22 21.63
C ARG A 42 11.48 14.76 21.19
N LEU A 43 11.60 14.51 19.90
CA LEU A 43 11.83 13.16 19.38
C LEU A 43 13.17 12.58 19.83
N SER A 44 14.23 13.39 19.85
CA SER A 44 15.53 12.97 20.35
C SER A 44 15.49 12.62 21.83
N GLU A 45 14.85 13.43 22.65
CA GLU A 45 14.64 13.17 24.07
C GLU A 45 13.82 11.91 24.32
N TYR A 46 12.77 11.70 23.51
CA TYR A 46 11.98 10.48 23.57
C TYR A 46 12.85 9.23 23.26
N MET A 47 13.61 9.27 22.17
CA MET A 47 14.51 8.17 21.80
C MET A 47 15.55 7.86 22.88
N GLU A 48 16.09 8.90 23.52
CA GLU A 48 17.06 8.76 24.60
C GLU A 48 16.45 8.18 25.88
N ALA A 49 15.21 8.54 26.20
CA ALA A 49 14.51 8.05 27.39
C ALA A 49 14.10 6.56 27.27
N GLN A 50 13.73 6.11 26.07
CA GLN A 50 13.30 4.74 25.89
C GLN A 50 14.39 3.72 26.25
N PRO A 51 14.06 2.60 26.95
CA PRO A 51 15.03 1.58 27.31
C PRO A 51 15.61 0.87 26.07
N CYS A 52 16.81 0.31 26.19
CA CYS A 52 17.33 -0.63 25.23
C CYS A 52 16.68 -1.99 25.51
N TYR A 53 15.84 -2.44 24.59
CA TYR A 53 15.15 -3.72 24.71
C TYR A 53 15.70 -4.72 23.71
N PHE A 54 16.15 -5.85 24.19
CA PHE A 54 16.49 -7.04 23.43
C PHE A 54 16.63 -8.23 24.39
N THR A 55 16.39 -9.43 23.90
CA THR A 55 16.49 -10.69 24.64
C THR A 55 17.84 -11.38 24.40
N GLU A 56 18.08 -12.52 25.05
CA GLU A 56 19.27 -13.32 24.80
C GLU A 56 19.32 -13.91 23.38
N ASP A 57 18.17 -14.02 22.72
CA ASP A 57 18.05 -14.54 21.37
C ASP A 57 18.25 -13.48 20.28
N ASN A 58 18.22 -12.20 20.62
CA ASN A 58 18.38 -11.14 19.61
C ASN A 58 19.82 -10.95 19.17
N GLU A 59 20.00 -10.75 17.86
CA GLU A 59 21.23 -10.24 17.23
C GLU A 59 20.98 -8.88 16.55
N LEU A 60 19.74 -8.54 16.23
CA LEU A 60 19.33 -7.22 15.75
C LEU A 60 18.76 -6.37 16.89
N LEU A 61 19.01 -5.08 16.83
CA LEU A 61 18.69 -4.11 17.87
C LEU A 61 17.86 -2.95 17.32
N GLY A 62 17.21 -2.19 18.21
CA GLY A 62 16.57 -0.94 17.86
C GLY A 62 15.08 -0.89 18.13
N MET A 63 14.45 -1.99 18.57
CA MET A 63 13.01 -2.04 18.81
C MET A 63 12.57 -0.93 19.77
N MET A 64 11.53 -0.20 19.38
CA MET A 64 10.97 0.91 20.12
C MET A 64 9.51 1.09 19.74
N HIS A 65 8.67 1.46 20.69
CA HIS A 65 7.30 1.90 20.45
C HIS A 65 7.19 3.42 20.60
N PHE A 66 6.31 4.01 19.83
CA PHE A 66 5.88 5.39 20.00
C PHE A 66 4.54 5.39 20.74
N ASP A 67 4.42 6.13 21.82
CA ASP A 67 3.14 6.39 22.46
C ASP A 67 2.38 7.55 21.78
N GLY A 68 1.09 7.69 22.08
CA GLY A 68 0.24 8.71 21.46
C GLY A 68 0.65 10.15 21.75
N SER A 69 1.46 10.40 22.79
CA SER A 69 1.97 11.75 23.11
C SER A 69 3.03 12.20 22.11
N VAL A 70 3.82 11.25 21.63
CA VAL A 70 4.87 11.48 20.61
C VAL A 70 4.27 11.54 19.22
N GLU A 71 3.19 10.80 18.98
CA GLU A 71 2.50 10.84 17.69
C GLU A 71 1.98 12.25 17.35
N ALA A 72 1.52 13.00 18.35
CA ALA A 72 1.11 14.38 18.17
C ALA A 72 2.28 15.31 17.82
N ASP A 73 3.50 15.04 18.28
CA ASP A 73 4.69 15.79 17.92
C ASP A 73 5.34 15.32 16.60
N LEU A 74 5.25 14.03 16.29
CA LEU A 74 5.68 13.49 14.99
C LEU A 74 4.83 14.02 13.84
N PHE A 75 3.53 14.19 14.08
CA PHE A 75 2.54 14.60 13.10
C PHE A 75 1.67 15.73 13.64
N PRO A 76 2.27 16.87 14.06
CA PRO A 76 1.48 18.00 14.54
C PRO A 76 0.52 18.39 13.42
N ARG A 77 -0.78 18.49 13.70
CA ARG A 77 -1.85 18.85 12.77
C ARG A 77 -2.04 17.94 11.56
N THR A 78 -1.14 17.01 11.26
CA THR A 78 -1.32 15.94 10.27
C THR A 78 -1.60 14.60 10.93
N GLY A 79 -1.52 14.53 12.25
CA GLY A 79 -1.98 13.41 13.05
C GLY A 79 -3.43 13.10 12.68
N HIS A 80 -3.68 11.83 12.41
CA HIS A 80 -4.92 11.33 11.81
C HIS A 80 -6.19 11.86 12.52
N ALA A 81 -6.15 12.00 13.84
CA ALA A 81 -7.28 12.48 14.65
C ALA A 81 -7.54 13.99 14.47
N TYR A 82 -6.51 14.82 14.63
CA TYR A 82 -6.68 16.28 14.56
C TYR A 82 -7.12 16.74 13.18
N PHE A 83 -6.51 16.15 12.15
CA PHE A 83 -6.84 16.49 10.78
C PHE A 83 -8.27 16.08 10.42
N HIS A 84 -8.69 14.88 10.79
CA HIS A 84 -10.05 14.41 10.58
C HIS A 84 -11.08 15.30 11.25
N GLU A 85 -10.88 15.69 12.51
CA GLU A 85 -11.82 16.54 13.24
C GLU A 85 -11.89 17.96 12.63
N THR A 86 -10.75 18.57 12.36
CA THR A 86 -10.70 19.92 11.79
C THR A 86 -11.18 19.96 10.34
N ALA A 87 -10.77 19.01 9.54
CA ALA A 87 -11.21 18.93 8.16
C ALA A 87 -12.70 18.60 8.06
N LYS A 88 -13.22 17.62 8.81
CA LYS A 88 -14.65 17.35 8.89
C LYS A 88 -15.45 18.59 9.27
N LYS A 89 -14.99 19.31 10.30
CA LYS A 89 -15.70 20.49 10.80
C LYS A 89 -15.81 21.64 9.79
N TYR A 90 -14.76 21.88 9.00
CA TYR A 90 -14.65 23.07 8.16
C TYR A 90 -14.72 22.82 6.66
N TYR A 91 -14.47 21.61 6.18
CA TYR A 91 -14.27 21.33 4.75
C TYR A 91 -15.08 20.19 4.16
N PHE A 92 -15.66 19.27 4.97
CA PHE A 92 -16.22 18.00 4.49
C PHE A 92 -17.74 17.90 4.47
N LYS A 93 -18.46 18.80 5.15
CA LYS A 93 -19.92 18.68 5.26
C LYS A 93 -20.67 18.59 3.92
N PRO A 94 -20.28 19.31 2.85
CA PRO A 94 -20.96 19.20 1.56
C PRO A 94 -20.52 18.03 0.70
N GLN A 95 -19.48 17.26 1.11
CA GLN A 95 -18.79 16.29 0.27
C GLN A 95 -18.74 14.88 0.88
N GLU A 96 -19.52 14.63 1.93
CA GLU A 96 -19.52 13.34 2.65
C GLU A 96 -19.78 12.12 1.74
N ASN A 97 -20.46 12.31 0.62
CA ASN A 97 -20.75 11.28 -0.39
C ASN A 97 -19.80 11.31 -1.60
N LEU A 98 -18.81 12.18 -1.66
CA LEU A 98 -17.89 12.24 -2.79
C LEU A 98 -16.53 11.64 -2.48
N CYS A 99 -15.85 12.11 -1.45
CA CYS A 99 -14.51 11.66 -1.15
C CYS A 99 -14.14 11.81 0.33
N THR A 100 -13.19 10.97 0.74
CA THR A 100 -12.48 11.10 2.02
C THR A 100 -11.01 11.36 1.78
N PHE A 101 -10.31 11.84 2.81
CA PHE A 101 -8.86 11.99 2.76
C PHE A 101 -8.21 10.99 3.69
N GLU A 102 -7.14 10.41 3.23
CA GLU A 102 -6.30 9.52 4.01
C GLU A 102 -4.84 9.94 3.87
N TRP A 103 -4.05 9.64 4.91
CA TRP A 103 -2.61 9.66 4.81
C TRP A 103 -2.20 8.58 3.80
N GLN A 104 -1.33 8.93 2.86
CA GLN A 104 -0.69 7.96 2.00
C GLN A 104 0.72 7.63 2.49
N HIS A 105 1.27 6.60 1.88
CA HIS A 105 2.51 5.96 2.25
C HIS A 105 3.72 6.85 2.01
N SER A 106 4.72 6.71 2.88
CA SER A 106 6.04 7.28 2.71
C SER A 106 7.08 6.18 2.92
N ASN A 107 8.14 6.17 2.12
CA ASN A 107 9.14 5.13 2.18
C ASN A 107 10.55 5.68 2.17
N ALA A 108 11.36 5.28 3.15
CA ALA A 108 12.75 5.68 3.21
C ALA A 108 13.58 5.09 2.06
N ASP A 109 14.60 5.80 1.59
CA ASP A 109 15.62 5.26 0.71
C ASP A 109 16.64 4.47 1.54
N PHE A 110 16.29 3.23 1.90
CA PHE A 110 17.16 2.38 2.71
C PHE A 110 18.48 2.08 2.01
N GLY A 111 18.47 1.92 0.69
CA GLY A 111 19.68 1.74 -0.10
C GLY A 111 20.64 2.93 0.01
N LYS A 112 20.12 4.15 0.03
CA LYS A 112 20.93 5.36 0.25
C LYS A 112 21.51 5.38 1.66
N VAL A 113 20.69 5.14 2.69
CA VAL A 113 21.18 5.16 4.09
C VAL A 113 22.26 4.11 4.30
N ILE A 114 22.09 2.88 3.81
CA ILE A 114 23.07 1.80 3.91
C ILE A 114 24.38 2.19 3.23
N ARG A 115 24.30 2.81 2.05
CA ARG A 115 25.48 3.14 1.24
C ARG A 115 26.29 4.33 1.75
N ILE A 116 25.64 5.38 2.30
CA ILE A 116 26.35 6.62 2.69
C ILE A 116 26.28 6.94 4.19
N GLY A 117 25.48 6.20 4.96
CA GLY A 117 25.23 6.48 6.38
C GLY A 117 24.56 7.83 6.63
N LEU A 118 24.12 8.07 7.86
CA LEU A 118 23.57 9.37 8.25
C LEU A 118 24.63 10.50 8.22
N GLU A 119 25.90 10.15 8.26
CA GLU A 119 27.01 11.10 8.02
C GLU A 119 26.94 11.66 6.59
N GLY A 120 26.58 10.84 5.60
CA GLY A 120 26.34 11.30 4.23
C GLY A 120 25.21 12.34 4.16
N PHE A 121 24.12 12.12 4.88
CA PHE A 121 23.03 13.09 4.99
C PHE A 121 23.47 14.39 5.68
N ARG A 122 24.35 14.34 6.69
CA ARG A 122 24.94 15.55 7.29
C ARG A 122 25.74 16.37 6.26
N ARG A 123 26.50 15.70 5.39
CA ARG A 123 27.23 16.39 4.30
C ARG A 123 26.25 17.08 3.34
N GLU A 124 25.17 16.42 2.95
CA GLU A 124 24.12 17.02 2.11
C GLU A 124 23.46 18.23 2.80
N ILE A 125 23.18 18.15 4.11
CA ILE A 125 22.64 19.27 4.90
C ILE A 125 23.61 20.46 4.90
N ILE A 126 24.92 20.23 5.04
CA ILE A 126 25.94 21.29 5.01
C ILE A 126 25.93 22.01 3.65
N GLU A 127 25.83 21.27 2.54
CA GLU A 127 25.77 21.88 1.20
C GLU A 127 24.47 22.66 1.01
N SER A 128 23.35 22.12 1.43
CA SER A 128 22.05 22.81 1.38
C SER A 128 22.05 24.12 2.20
N ARG A 129 22.68 24.13 3.38
CA ARG A 129 22.83 25.35 4.19
C ARG A 129 23.59 26.47 3.48
N LYS A 130 24.58 26.15 2.66
CA LYS A 130 25.32 27.16 1.87
C LYS A 130 24.38 27.82 0.85
N GLN A 131 23.53 27.01 0.20
CA GLN A 131 22.57 27.50 -0.79
C GLN A 131 21.51 28.42 -0.17
N TYR A 132 21.04 28.11 1.03
CA TYR A 132 19.94 28.83 1.72
C TYR A 132 20.44 29.70 2.89
N SER A 133 21.67 30.23 2.83
CA SER A 133 22.35 30.89 3.94
C SER A 133 21.65 32.13 4.51
N THR A 134 20.69 32.71 3.80
CA THR A 134 19.89 33.88 4.24
C THR A 134 18.44 33.56 4.57
N ASP A 135 18.00 32.33 4.35
CA ASP A 135 16.61 31.89 4.60
C ASP A 135 16.51 31.20 5.96
N LEU A 136 16.09 31.95 6.98
CA LEU A 136 15.99 31.46 8.35
C LEU A 136 15.03 30.26 8.50
N GLN A 137 13.94 30.22 7.74
CA GLN A 137 12.96 29.13 7.81
C GLN A 137 13.61 27.82 7.30
N ARG A 138 14.29 27.87 6.18
CA ARG A 138 15.01 26.73 5.59
C ARG A 138 16.20 26.30 6.47
N LEU A 139 16.91 27.25 7.03
CA LEU A 139 18.01 26.97 7.97
C LEU A 139 17.52 26.28 9.25
N ASN A 140 16.37 26.69 9.81
CA ASN A 140 15.75 26.03 10.95
C ASN A 140 15.30 24.59 10.60
N PHE A 141 14.75 24.39 9.41
CA PHE A 141 14.40 23.06 8.94
C PHE A 141 15.63 22.13 8.84
N LEU A 142 16.70 22.59 8.19
CA LEU A 142 17.96 21.84 8.07
C LEU A 142 18.62 21.58 9.44
N ALA A 143 18.50 22.51 10.38
CA ALA A 143 18.95 22.31 11.75
C ALA A 143 18.12 21.26 12.50
N GLY A 144 16.82 21.21 12.23
CA GLY A 144 15.94 20.15 12.72
C GLY A 144 16.32 18.76 12.19
N LEU A 145 16.60 18.63 10.89
CA LEU A 145 17.08 17.37 10.30
C LEU A 145 18.40 16.91 10.93
N GLU A 146 19.35 17.83 11.15
CA GLU A 146 20.61 17.49 11.80
C GLU A 146 20.43 17.07 13.26
N ALA A 147 19.50 17.69 13.97
CA ALA A 147 19.17 17.30 15.35
C ALA A 147 18.54 15.89 15.37
N MET A 148 17.71 15.54 14.40
CA MET A 148 17.17 14.18 14.25
C MET A 148 18.27 13.15 14.02
N ILE A 149 19.24 13.43 13.11
CA ILE A 149 20.39 12.55 12.88
C ILE A 149 21.13 12.30 14.20
N ARG A 150 21.39 13.35 14.98
CA ARG A 150 22.04 13.19 16.29
C ARG A 150 21.26 12.28 17.24
N GLY A 151 19.93 12.43 17.30
CA GLY A 151 19.06 11.59 18.13
C GLY A 151 19.14 10.11 17.74
N ILE A 152 19.04 9.81 16.44
CA ILE A 152 19.11 8.43 15.92
C ILE A 152 20.47 7.81 16.23
N VAL A 153 21.56 8.55 16.00
CA VAL A 153 22.93 8.08 16.27
C VAL A 153 23.13 7.81 17.76
N ARG A 154 22.70 8.71 18.65
CA ARG A 154 22.78 8.50 20.11
C ARG A 154 22.01 7.26 20.54
N ARG A 155 20.85 7.01 19.94
CA ARG A 155 20.08 5.78 20.20
C ARG A 155 20.89 4.53 19.88
N ALA A 156 21.54 4.48 18.71
CA ALA A 156 22.41 3.37 18.34
C ALA A 156 23.61 3.22 19.31
N GLN A 157 24.25 4.33 19.68
CA GLN A 157 25.35 4.33 20.65
C GLN A 157 24.92 3.86 22.03
N LYS A 158 23.68 4.19 22.47
CA LYS A 158 23.10 3.68 23.72
C LYS A 158 22.95 2.15 23.70
N TYR A 159 22.51 1.58 22.59
CA TYR A 159 22.47 0.11 22.41
C TYR A 159 23.89 -0.49 22.44
N ALA A 160 24.87 0.15 21.80
CA ALA A 160 26.25 -0.32 21.83
C ALA A 160 26.82 -0.34 23.27
N ALA A 161 26.52 0.68 24.07
CA ALA A 161 26.93 0.73 25.47
C ALA A 161 26.27 -0.36 26.31
N GLU A 162 24.96 -0.61 26.13
CA GLU A 162 24.24 -1.66 26.85
C GLU A 162 24.75 -3.07 26.46
N CYS A 163 25.03 -3.32 25.18
CA CYS A 163 25.63 -4.58 24.72
C CYS A 163 27.03 -4.82 25.35
N ARG A 164 27.87 -3.79 25.44
CA ARG A 164 29.19 -3.91 26.10
C ARG A 164 29.05 -4.21 27.59
N LYS A 165 28.12 -3.56 28.27
CA LYS A 165 27.82 -3.78 29.68
C LYS A 165 27.36 -5.23 29.90
N GLN A 166 26.44 -5.75 29.08
CA GLN A 166 25.99 -7.14 29.16
C GLN A 166 27.11 -8.14 28.80
N ALA A 167 27.94 -7.83 27.81
CA ALA A 167 29.11 -8.64 27.45
C ALA A 167 30.14 -8.75 28.59
N PHE A 168 30.31 -7.68 29.36
CA PHE A 168 31.20 -7.71 30.53
C PHE A 168 30.69 -8.68 31.62
N ALA A 169 29.40 -8.72 31.84
CA ALA A 169 28.76 -9.62 32.81
C ALA A 169 28.53 -11.04 32.28
N CYS A 170 28.62 -11.26 30.96
CA CYS A 170 28.29 -12.53 30.32
C CYS A 170 29.40 -13.56 30.50
N THR A 171 29.05 -14.74 31.06
CA THR A 171 29.95 -15.87 31.24
C THR A 171 29.98 -16.84 30.05
N ASN A 172 28.96 -16.79 29.16
CA ASN A 172 28.91 -17.60 27.95
C ASN A 172 29.79 -16.96 26.85
N PRO A 173 30.89 -17.60 26.42
CA PRO A 173 31.82 -17.01 25.45
C PRO A 173 31.16 -16.71 24.10
N ALA A 174 30.28 -17.56 23.62
CA ALA A 174 29.58 -17.36 22.33
C ALA A 174 28.64 -16.16 22.39
N ARG A 175 27.81 -16.06 23.44
CA ARG A 175 26.92 -14.90 23.62
C ARG A 175 27.72 -13.62 23.86
N LYS A 176 28.82 -13.68 24.60
CA LYS A 176 29.72 -12.54 24.78
C LYS A 176 30.27 -12.02 23.45
N ALA A 177 30.71 -12.92 22.55
CA ALA A 177 31.18 -12.56 21.23
C ALA A 177 30.06 -11.90 20.39
N THR A 178 28.86 -12.45 20.42
CA THR A 178 27.66 -11.87 19.77
C THR A 178 27.38 -10.47 20.30
N LEU A 179 27.35 -10.25 21.61
CA LEU A 179 27.09 -8.93 22.19
C LEU A 179 28.15 -7.89 21.80
N LEU A 180 29.42 -8.28 21.71
CA LEU A 180 30.49 -7.40 21.26
C LEU A 180 30.37 -7.05 19.76
N ARG A 181 29.95 -8.01 18.92
CA ARG A 181 29.65 -7.80 17.50
C ARG A 181 28.46 -6.85 17.33
N MET A 182 27.37 -7.08 18.06
CA MET A 182 26.20 -6.19 18.08
C MET A 182 26.58 -4.76 18.49
N ALA A 183 27.44 -4.62 19.51
CA ALA A 183 27.94 -3.33 19.94
C ALA A 183 28.79 -2.63 18.84
N ALA A 184 29.62 -3.40 18.11
CA ALA A 184 30.38 -2.86 17.00
C ALA A 184 29.49 -2.42 15.84
N ASN A 185 28.49 -3.21 15.48
CA ASN A 185 27.51 -2.86 14.46
C ASN A 185 26.78 -1.55 14.81
N CYS A 186 26.31 -1.38 16.05
CA CYS A 186 25.64 -0.16 16.50
C CYS A 186 26.56 1.09 16.55
N MET A 187 27.89 0.91 16.63
CA MET A 187 28.85 1.99 16.49
C MET A 187 29.14 2.35 15.03
N GLN A 188 28.94 1.42 14.11
CA GLN A 188 29.12 1.64 12.68
C GLN A 188 27.85 2.24 12.06
N VAL A 189 26.70 1.59 12.28
CA VAL A 189 25.45 1.96 11.64
C VAL A 189 24.40 2.44 12.66
N PRO A 190 23.52 3.35 12.28
CA PRO A 190 23.32 3.97 10.97
C PRO A 190 24.19 5.23 10.69
N GLU A 191 25.13 5.58 11.57
CA GLU A 191 25.96 6.80 11.41
C GLU A 191 26.83 6.72 10.16
N HIS A 192 27.56 5.62 9.99
CA HIS A 192 28.50 5.39 8.87
C HIS A 192 27.92 4.40 7.86
N PRO A 193 28.48 4.33 6.62
CA PRO A 193 28.11 3.32 5.62
C PRO A 193 28.24 1.90 6.17
N ALA A 194 27.31 1.03 5.83
CA ALA A 194 27.42 -0.39 6.15
C ALA A 194 28.54 -1.06 5.31
N ARG A 195 29.32 -1.93 5.93
CA ARG A 195 30.45 -2.65 5.32
C ARG A 195 30.17 -4.13 5.13
N THR A 196 29.20 -4.66 5.88
CA THR A 196 28.81 -6.07 5.86
C THR A 196 27.29 -6.21 5.71
N PHE A 197 26.84 -7.38 5.31
CA PHE A 197 25.41 -7.71 5.23
C PHE A 197 24.70 -7.53 6.58
N GLU A 198 25.33 -7.96 7.68
CA GLU A 198 24.78 -7.82 9.03
C GLU A 198 24.64 -6.35 9.43
N GLU A 199 25.66 -5.50 9.17
CA GLU A 199 25.57 -4.05 9.38
C GLU A 199 24.46 -3.43 8.52
N ALA A 200 24.27 -3.88 7.28
CA ALA A 200 23.22 -3.37 6.40
C ALA A 200 21.81 -3.72 6.91
N VAL A 201 21.58 -4.95 7.37
CA VAL A 201 20.31 -5.35 7.97
C VAL A 201 20.04 -4.60 9.27
N GLN A 202 21.05 -4.39 10.09
CA GLN A 202 20.95 -3.58 11.31
C GLN A 202 20.66 -2.11 10.99
N CYS A 203 21.31 -1.52 10.00
CA CYS A 203 21.07 -0.15 9.51
C CYS A 203 19.64 0.02 9.02
N LEU A 204 19.17 -0.92 8.20
CA LEU A 204 17.80 -0.97 7.72
C LEU A 204 16.82 -0.88 8.88
N TYR A 205 16.96 -1.75 9.87
CA TYR A 205 16.01 -1.81 10.98
C TYR A 205 16.02 -0.55 11.83
N PHE A 206 17.19 0.03 12.14
CA PHE A 206 17.29 1.31 12.86
C PHE A 206 16.57 2.47 12.16
N CYS A 207 16.50 2.45 10.83
CA CYS A 207 15.79 3.48 10.07
C CYS A 207 14.32 3.11 9.85
N PHE A 208 14.00 1.81 9.71
CA PHE A 208 12.64 1.32 9.49
C PHE A 208 11.67 1.69 10.62
N ILE A 209 12.10 1.65 11.87
CA ILE A 209 11.24 2.00 13.02
C ILE A 209 10.70 3.43 12.95
N PHE A 210 11.35 4.33 12.19
CA PHE A 210 10.93 5.71 11.97
C PHE A 210 10.05 5.88 10.74
N GLN A 211 10.08 4.91 9.83
CA GLN A 211 9.28 4.87 8.60
C GLN A 211 8.79 3.42 8.37
N PRO A 212 7.90 2.90 9.25
CA PRO A 212 7.53 1.48 9.27
C PRO A 212 6.46 1.16 8.24
N ASP A 213 6.70 1.50 6.97
CA ASP A 213 5.76 1.27 5.87
C ASP A 213 6.27 0.13 4.96
N SER A 214 7.34 0.36 4.21
CA SER A 214 7.93 -0.65 3.34
C SER A 214 9.44 -0.67 3.50
N ILE A 215 10.05 -1.84 3.39
CA ILE A 215 11.51 -1.96 3.27
C ILE A 215 11.98 -1.92 1.81
N GLY A 216 11.08 -1.63 0.86
CA GLY A 216 11.43 -1.39 -0.54
C GLY A 216 11.80 -2.66 -1.31
N ARG A 217 13.01 -2.72 -1.85
CA ARG A 217 13.55 -3.85 -2.62
C ARG A 217 14.82 -4.39 -1.97
N PRO A 218 14.70 -5.09 -0.83
CA PRO A 218 15.86 -5.56 -0.06
C PRO A 218 16.75 -6.54 -0.85
N ASP A 219 16.20 -7.27 -1.79
CA ASP A 219 16.92 -8.16 -2.68
C ASP A 219 17.86 -7.43 -3.66
N GLN A 220 17.73 -6.10 -3.79
CA GLN A 220 18.58 -5.30 -4.65
C GLN A 220 19.63 -4.54 -3.84
N TYR A 221 19.24 -3.73 -2.88
CA TYR A 221 20.17 -2.88 -2.16
C TYR A 221 21.02 -3.63 -1.11
N LEU A 222 20.59 -4.80 -0.63
CA LEU A 222 21.40 -5.66 0.24
C LEU A 222 22.30 -6.64 -0.55
N TYR A 223 21.96 -6.90 -1.82
CA TYR A 223 22.62 -7.95 -2.60
C TYR A 223 24.13 -7.75 -2.75
N PRO A 224 24.67 -6.55 -3.00
CA PRO A 224 26.11 -6.37 -3.11
C PRO A 224 26.89 -6.82 -1.86
N LEU A 225 26.39 -6.47 -0.67
CA LEU A 225 27.02 -6.87 0.60
C LEU A 225 26.81 -8.36 0.92
N TYR A 226 25.68 -8.93 0.50
CA TYR A 226 25.45 -10.38 0.55
C TYR A 226 26.46 -11.12 -0.30
N GLN A 227 26.59 -10.76 -1.58
CA GLN A 227 27.55 -11.38 -2.51
C GLN A 227 28.99 -11.29 -2.00
N GLN A 228 29.39 -10.11 -1.53
CA GLN A 228 30.73 -9.91 -0.99
C GLN A 228 30.96 -10.84 0.20
N GLY A 229 30.05 -10.88 1.19
CA GLY A 229 30.23 -11.69 2.39
C GLY A 229 30.24 -13.19 2.10
N ILE A 230 29.45 -13.67 1.12
CA ILE A 230 29.51 -15.06 0.66
C ILE A 230 30.84 -15.36 -0.02
N ALA A 231 31.30 -14.47 -0.90
CA ALA A 231 32.50 -14.67 -1.70
C ALA A 231 33.79 -14.66 -0.84
N ASP A 232 33.87 -13.81 0.19
CA ASP A 232 35.02 -13.74 1.08
C ASP A 232 34.90 -14.68 2.32
N GLY A 233 33.79 -15.42 2.44
CA GLY A 233 33.56 -16.40 3.51
C GLY A 233 33.23 -15.80 4.87
N THR A 234 32.96 -14.49 4.95
CA THR A 234 32.58 -13.81 6.19
C THR A 234 31.08 -13.96 6.53
N LEU A 235 30.28 -14.37 5.56
CA LEU A 235 28.83 -14.61 5.67
C LEU A 235 28.49 -16.00 5.12
N SER A 236 27.78 -16.82 5.89
CA SER A 236 27.16 -18.04 5.38
C SER A 236 25.72 -17.77 4.92
N ARG A 237 25.22 -18.58 3.98
CA ARG A 237 23.82 -18.50 3.54
C ARG A 237 22.84 -18.70 4.71
N GLU A 238 23.17 -19.60 5.62
CA GLU A 238 22.37 -19.89 6.81
C GLU A 238 22.30 -18.69 7.75
N HIS A 239 23.44 -18.03 8.00
CA HIS A 239 23.46 -16.84 8.86
C HIS A 239 22.71 -15.67 8.22
N ALA A 240 22.84 -15.46 6.91
CA ALA A 240 22.06 -14.47 6.18
C ALA A 240 20.56 -14.75 6.32
N LYS A 241 20.14 -16.03 6.20
CA LYS A 241 18.75 -16.44 6.41
C LYS A 241 18.25 -16.12 7.82
N GLU A 242 19.05 -16.42 8.84
CA GLU A 242 18.71 -16.12 10.25
C GLU A 242 18.53 -14.62 10.49
N LEU A 243 19.40 -13.77 9.93
CA LEU A 243 19.29 -12.32 10.03
C LEU A 243 18.01 -11.79 9.35
N LEU A 244 17.64 -12.35 8.19
CA LEU A 244 16.39 -12.00 7.52
C LEU A 244 15.16 -12.44 8.33
N GLN A 245 15.19 -13.65 8.89
CA GLN A 245 14.11 -14.17 9.73
C GLN A 245 13.95 -13.32 11.00
N GLU A 246 15.04 -12.92 11.64
CA GLU A 246 15.00 -12.02 12.78
C GLU A 246 14.50 -10.63 12.38
N LEU A 247 14.91 -10.09 11.22
CA LEU A 247 14.37 -8.85 10.68
C LEU A 247 12.84 -8.92 10.54
N TYR A 248 12.29 -10.05 10.07
CA TYR A 248 10.83 -10.22 9.97
C TYR A 248 10.16 -10.25 11.34
N VAL A 249 10.77 -10.88 12.33
CA VAL A 249 10.32 -10.83 13.73
C VAL A 249 10.29 -9.41 14.25
N MET A 250 11.36 -8.65 14.01
CA MET A 250 11.50 -7.27 14.45
C MET A 250 10.49 -6.34 13.74
N ILE A 251 10.25 -6.53 12.44
CA ILE A 251 9.21 -5.84 11.68
C ILE A 251 7.82 -6.18 12.23
N HIS A 252 7.56 -7.45 12.52
CA HIS A 252 6.28 -7.87 13.09
C HIS A 252 6.02 -7.23 14.46
N GLY A 253 7.05 -7.10 15.31
CA GLY A 253 6.99 -6.46 16.61
C GLY A 253 6.95 -4.93 16.56
N CYS A 254 7.35 -4.30 15.46
CA CYS A 254 7.32 -2.86 15.27
C CYS A 254 5.90 -2.36 14.95
N THR A 255 5.00 -2.44 15.93
CA THR A 255 3.65 -1.87 15.78
C THR A 255 3.70 -0.41 16.19
N ARG A 256 3.66 0.49 15.22
CA ARG A 256 3.46 1.94 15.43
C ARG A 256 2.00 2.27 15.67
N PHE A 257 1.08 1.39 15.28
CA PHE A 257 -0.36 1.57 15.28
C PHE A 257 -1.01 0.70 16.32
N SER A 258 -2.20 1.10 16.75
CA SER A 258 -2.99 0.45 17.79
C SER A 258 -3.13 -1.06 17.60
N THR A 259 -3.45 -1.76 18.68
CA THR A 259 -3.74 -3.20 18.71
C THR A 259 -4.73 -3.67 17.63
N SER A 260 -5.61 -2.78 17.11
CA SER A 260 -6.54 -3.08 16.01
C SER A 260 -5.84 -3.39 14.69
N ASN A 261 -4.57 -2.97 14.51
CA ASN A 261 -3.79 -3.29 13.31
C ASN A 261 -2.84 -4.48 13.50
N ALA A 262 -2.77 -5.06 14.70
CA ALA A 262 -1.89 -6.19 14.99
C ALA A 262 -2.14 -7.39 14.08
N ASP A 263 -3.38 -7.59 13.63
CA ASP A 263 -3.81 -8.70 12.76
C ASP A 263 -3.72 -8.41 11.27
N LYS A 264 -3.33 -7.18 10.89
CA LYS A 264 -3.23 -6.78 9.47
C LYS A 264 -1.80 -6.83 8.99
N GLY A 265 -1.59 -7.34 7.79
CA GLY A 265 -0.26 -7.41 7.18
C GLY A 265 0.11 -6.22 6.30
N ALA A 266 -0.73 -5.17 6.25
CA ALA A 266 -0.64 -4.11 5.24
C ALA A 266 0.60 -3.22 5.35
N GLU A 267 1.00 -2.84 6.55
CA GLU A 267 2.25 -2.12 6.78
C GLU A 267 3.41 -3.11 6.74
N SER A 268 4.54 -2.73 6.18
CA SER A 268 5.74 -3.55 6.00
C SER A 268 5.74 -4.41 4.73
N HIS A 269 5.02 -3.96 3.71
CA HIS A 269 5.09 -4.58 2.40
C HIS A 269 6.45 -4.32 1.75
N PHE A 270 6.96 -5.27 0.97
CA PHE A 270 8.15 -5.09 0.16
C PHE A 270 8.08 -5.88 -1.14
N ALA A 271 9.02 -5.61 -2.05
CA ALA A 271 9.05 -6.27 -3.36
C ALA A 271 10.37 -7.00 -3.60
N ILE A 272 10.30 -8.06 -4.39
CA ILE A 272 11.46 -8.81 -4.89
C ILE A 272 11.35 -8.97 -6.41
N GLY A 273 12.47 -9.17 -7.10
CA GLY A 273 12.53 -9.29 -8.55
C GLY A 273 12.35 -7.95 -9.27
N GLY A 274 11.68 -7.95 -10.41
CA GLY A 274 11.52 -6.79 -11.29
C GLY A 274 12.69 -6.60 -12.23
N TYR A 275 12.94 -5.36 -12.67
CA TYR A 275 14.05 -4.99 -13.53
C TYR A 275 15.26 -4.46 -12.75
N THR A 276 16.47 -4.67 -13.31
CA THR A 276 17.67 -3.91 -12.97
C THR A 276 17.72 -2.62 -13.79
N ILE A 277 18.64 -1.71 -13.42
CA ILE A 277 18.88 -0.48 -14.21
C ILE A 277 19.27 -0.78 -15.67
N ASP A 278 19.94 -1.91 -15.92
CA ASP A 278 20.40 -2.35 -17.23
C ASP A 278 19.33 -3.16 -17.99
N HIS A 279 18.06 -3.01 -17.64
CA HIS A 279 16.93 -3.72 -18.27
C HIS A 279 17.01 -5.26 -18.22
N LYS A 280 17.66 -5.83 -17.21
CA LYS A 280 17.73 -7.29 -16.99
C LYS A 280 16.72 -7.72 -15.92
N CYS A 281 16.43 -9.01 -15.85
CA CYS A 281 15.71 -9.59 -14.75
C CYS A 281 16.50 -9.41 -13.45
N ALA A 282 15.87 -8.85 -12.42
CA ALA A 282 16.51 -8.55 -11.15
C ALA A 282 16.39 -9.68 -10.11
N TRP A 283 15.71 -10.77 -10.42
CA TRP A 283 15.70 -11.95 -9.56
C TRP A 283 17.10 -12.50 -9.36
N ASN A 284 17.50 -12.71 -8.11
CA ASN A 284 18.84 -13.16 -7.75
C ASN A 284 18.79 -14.13 -6.56
N GLU A 285 19.94 -14.63 -6.11
CA GLU A 285 20.07 -15.58 -5.01
C GLU A 285 19.51 -15.03 -3.69
N LEU A 286 19.60 -13.73 -3.46
CA LEU A 286 19.03 -13.09 -2.27
C LEU A 286 17.51 -12.97 -2.39
N SER A 287 16.94 -12.76 -3.57
CA SER A 287 15.48 -12.82 -3.79
C SER A 287 14.92 -14.16 -3.37
N GLU A 288 15.62 -15.25 -3.75
CA GLU A 288 15.26 -16.61 -3.36
C GLU A 288 15.38 -16.83 -1.86
N LEU A 289 16.49 -16.40 -1.25
CA LEU A 289 16.72 -16.54 0.19
C LEU A 289 15.69 -15.76 1.02
N ILE A 290 15.31 -14.58 0.57
CA ILE A 290 14.26 -13.74 1.18
C ILE A 290 12.92 -14.49 1.19
N LEU A 291 12.52 -15.06 0.06
CA LEU A 291 11.29 -15.83 -0.05
C LEU A 291 11.31 -17.09 0.85
N ASP A 292 12.40 -17.86 0.80
CA ASP A 292 12.58 -19.06 1.62
C ASP A 292 12.54 -18.71 3.12
N SER A 293 13.18 -17.61 3.52
CA SER A 293 13.18 -17.10 4.89
C SER A 293 11.77 -16.72 5.36
N LEU A 294 10.98 -16.09 4.47
CA LEU A 294 9.60 -15.73 4.76
C LEU A 294 8.74 -16.98 4.97
N MET A 295 8.86 -17.97 4.09
CA MET A 295 8.06 -19.22 4.16
C MET A 295 8.31 -20.02 5.42
N GLU A 296 9.52 -19.97 5.97
CA GLU A 296 9.85 -20.65 7.23
C GLU A 296 9.35 -19.91 8.48
N THR A 297 8.96 -18.61 8.36
CA THR A 297 8.47 -17.82 9.49
C THR A 297 6.94 -17.76 9.50
N ASP A 298 6.31 -18.27 10.56
CA ASP A 298 4.85 -18.21 10.74
C ASP A 298 4.43 -16.90 11.40
N LEU A 299 4.61 -15.79 10.65
CA LEU A 299 4.25 -14.42 11.03
C LEU A 299 3.30 -13.82 9.99
N ILE A 300 2.43 -12.92 10.41
CA ILE A 300 1.50 -12.23 9.49
C ILE A 300 2.16 -11.10 8.71
N ARG A 301 3.35 -10.69 9.09
CA ARG A 301 4.20 -9.64 8.48
C ARG A 301 5.65 -10.10 8.41
N PRO A 302 6.42 -9.51 7.50
CA PRO A 302 6.04 -8.62 6.40
C PRO A 302 5.28 -9.33 5.29
N GLN A 303 4.71 -8.56 4.34
CA GLN A 303 4.18 -9.06 3.07
C GLN A 303 5.18 -8.84 1.94
N VAL A 304 5.12 -9.68 0.91
CA VAL A 304 6.02 -9.59 -0.24
C VAL A 304 5.25 -9.65 -1.56
N SER A 305 5.68 -8.85 -2.54
CA SER A 305 5.22 -8.97 -3.92
C SER A 305 6.36 -9.38 -4.84
N LEU A 306 6.12 -10.38 -5.67
CA LEU A 306 6.95 -10.58 -6.85
C LEU A 306 6.64 -9.46 -7.86
N ARG A 307 7.64 -8.72 -8.26
CA ARG A 307 7.60 -7.86 -9.43
C ARG A 307 7.98 -8.69 -10.65
N TRP A 308 6.95 -9.17 -11.34
CA TRP A 308 7.10 -9.93 -12.57
C TRP A 308 7.36 -8.99 -13.75
N ASN A 309 8.21 -9.42 -14.70
CA ASN A 309 8.39 -8.81 -16.00
C ASN A 309 8.59 -9.90 -17.06
N LYS A 310 8.56 -9.54 -18.34
CA LYS A 310 8.70 -10.49 -19.46
C LYS A 310 10.02 -11.27 -19.49
N LEU A 311 11.03 -10.84 -18.73
CA LEU A 311 12.32 -11.54 -18.59
C LEU A 311 12.35 -12.46 -17.36
N THR A 312 11.32 -12.42 -16.51
CA THR A 312 11.23 -13.30 -15.35
C THR A 312 11.08 -14.75 -15.80
N PRO A 313 12.01 -15.64 -15.42
CA PRO A 313 11.89 -17.05 -15.79
C PRO A 313 10.59 -17.66 -15.28
N ARG A 314 9.93 -18.50 -16.10
CA ARG A 314 8.71 -19.20 -15.69
C ARG A 314 8.90 -20.00 -14.39
N SER A 315 10.08 -20.59 -14.18
CA SER A 315 10.41 -21.30 -12.94
C SER A 315 10.34 -20.43 -11.69
N VAL A 316 10.67 -19.14 -11.82
CA VAL A 316 10.53 -18.15 -10.74
C VAL A 316 9.06 -17.87 -10.46
N LEU A 317 8.26 -17.61 -11.49
CA LEU A 317 6.81 -17.41 -11.33
C LEU A 317 6.17 -18.62 -10.67
N TYR A 318 6.49 -19.81 -11.15
CA TYR A 318 6.00 -21.07 -10.57
C TYR A 318 6.40 -21.20 -9.08
N LYS A 319 7.69 -20.98 -8.75
CA LYS A 319 8.18 -21.04 -7.37
C LYS A 319 7.43 -20.07 -6.45
N VAL A 320 7.24 -18.84 -6.87
CA VAL A 320 6.57 -17.81 -6.05
C VAL A 320 5.09 -18.14 -5.87
N MET A 321 4.41 -18.63 -6.91
CA MET A 321 3.01 -19.07 -6.80
C MET A 321 2.88 -20.35 -5.96
N ASP A 322 3.86 -21.27 -6.02
CA ASP A 322 3.90 -22.45 -5.16
C ASP A 322 4.12 -22.06 -3.68
N CYS A 323 4.92 -21.05 -3.40
CA CYS A 323 5.01 -20.47 -2.07
C CYS A 323 3.68 -19.81 -1.65
N GLU A 324 3.01 -19.08 -2.55
CA GLU A 324 1.73 -18.42 -2.26
C GLU A 324 0.65 -19.43 -1.86
N ARG A 325 0.46 -20.53 -2.64
CA ARG A 325 -0.53 -21.55 -2.33
C ARG A 325 -0.27 -22.24 -0.98
N LYS A 326 0.99 -22.32 -0.53
CA LYS A 326 1.42 -22.93 0.73
C LYS A 326 1.45 -21.97 1.91
N ASP A 327 1.46 -20.65 1.66
CA ASP A 327 1.54 -19.64 2.72
C ASP A 327 0.20 -19.50 3.46
N LYS A 328 0.12 -20.05 4.66
CA LYS A 328 -1.05 -19.97 5.53
C LYS A 328 -1.42 -18.53 5.91
N ASN A 329 -0.44 -17.63 5.92
CA ASN A 329 -0.65 -16.22 6.27
C ASN A 329 -1.02 -15.33 5.07
N LYS A 330 -1.06 -15.89 3.85
CA LYS A 330 -1.44 -15.16 2.62
C LYS A 330 -0.65 -13.87 2.43
N ARG A 331 0.69 -13.95 2.55
CA ARG A 331 1.57 -12.77 2.50
C ARG A 331 2.06 -12.41 1.11
N ILE A 332 1.86 -13.28 0.10
CA ILE A 332 2.46 -13.15 -1.22
C ILE A 332 1.45 -12.57 -2.21
N ALA A 333 1.88 -11.64 -3.04
CA ALA A 333 1.14 -11.10 -4.16
C ALA A 333 2.03 -11.01 -5.40
N LEU A 334 1.42 -10.80 -6.57
CA LEU A 334 2.11 -10.69 -7.85
C LEU A 334 1.77 -9.36 -8.51
N ALA A 335 2.78 -8.67 -9.02
CA ALA A 335 2.64 -7.40 -9.71
C ALA A 335 3.42 -7.41 -11.03
N ASN A 336 2.87 -6.77 -12.05
CA ASN A 336 3.45 -6.69 -13.38
C ASN A 336 4.20 -5.38 -13.58
N ASP A 337 5.48 -5.46 -13.88
CA ASP A 337 6.33 -4.30 -14.13
C ASP A 337 6.01 -3.59 -15.45
N GLU A 338 5.58 -4.33 -16.48
CA GLU A 338 5.42 -3.76 -17.83
C GLU A 338 4.46 -2.55 -17.85
N PRO A 339 3.18 -2.70 -17.44
CA PRO A 339 2.26 -1.57 -17.45
C PRO A 339 2.57 -0.54 -16.36
N ARG A 340 3.11 -0.96 -15.20
CA ARG A 340 3.42 -0.03 -14.11
C ARG A 340 4.58 0.90 -14.44
N ILE A 341 5.69 0.37 -14.93
CA ILE A 341 6.85 1.17 -15.34
C ILE A 341 6.47 2.09 -16.50
N LYS A 342 5.71 1.58 -17.49
CA LYS A 342 5.20 2.38 -18.58
C LYS A 342 4.41 3.59 -18.06
N ALA A 343 3.46 3.37 -17.16
CA ALA A 343 2.66 4.44 -16.57
C ALA A 343 3.50 5.44 -15.75
N LEU A 344 4.46 4.98 -14.96
CA LEU A 344 5.38 5.86 -14.23
C LEU A 344 6.18 6.76 -15.18
N MET A 345 6.63 6.24 -16.32
CA MET A 345 7.38 7.01 -17.30
C MET A 345 6.48 7.94 -18.14
N GLU A 346 5.33 7.45 -18.60
CA GLU A 346 4.47 8.18 -19.53
C GLU A 346 3.52 9.16 -18.82
N ILE A 347 2.97 8.82 -17.65
CA ILE A 347 2.04 9.66 -16.89
C ILE A 347 2.78 10.50 -15.88
N ASN A 348 3.59 9.86 -15.01
CA ASN A 348 4.33 10.56 -13.95
C ASN A 348 5.59 11.28 -14.47
N LYS A 349 5.98 11.05 -15.74
CA LYS A 349 7.16 11.65 -16.38
C LYS A 349 8.46 11.40 -15.63
N VAL A 350 8.55 10.29 -14.89
CA VAL A 350 9.79 9.90 -14.24
C VAL A 350 10.71 9.16 -15.22
N PRO A 351 12.02 9.40 -15.17
CA PRO A 351 12.95 8.68 -16.04
C PRO A 351 13.09 7.21 -15.63
N TRP A 352 13.63 6.39 -16.53
CA TRP A 352 13.86 4.96 -16.30
C TRP A 352 14.62 4.69 -15.00
N GLU A 353 15.65 5.46 -14.71
CA GLU A 353 16.52 5.36 -13.53
C GLU A 353 15.77 5.47 -12.19
N ILE A 354 14.55 5.97 -12.22
CA ILE A 354 13.65 6.02 -11.05
C ILE A 354 12.53 4.99 -11.22
N ALA A 355 11.94 4.90 -12.42
CA ALA A 355 10.78 4.08 -12.67
C ALA A 355 11.05 2.58 -12.47
N TYR A 356 12.21 2.06 -12.93
CA TYR A 356 12.56 0.63 -12.77
C TYR A 356 12.67 0.23 -11.29
N ASP A 357 13.02 1.17 -10.39
CA ASP A 357 13.23 0.90 -8.97
C ASP A 357 12.00 1.24 -8.11
N TYR A 358 10.82 1.27 -8.70
CA TYR A 358 9.61 1.43 -7.91
C TYR A 358 9.45 0.29 -6.90
N ILE A 359 8.78 0.58 -5.81
CA ILE A 359 8.55 -0.34 -4.70
C ILE A 359 7.06 -0.55 -4.48
N MET A 360 6.73 -1.54 -3.65
CA MET A 360 5.40 -1.76 -3.14
C MET A 360 5.28 -1.24 -1.71
N VAL A 361 4.20 -0.53 -1.43
CA VAL A 361 3.85 -0.06 -0.10
C VAL A 361 2.43 -0.48 0.25
N GLY A 362 2.08 -0.49 1.53
CA GLY A 362 0.72 -0.70 2.02
C GLY A 362 -0.03 -1.85 1.34
N CYS A 363 -1.06 -1.50 0.60
CA CYS A 363 -1.94 -2.44 -0.10
C CYS A 363 -1.48 -2.74 -1.55
N ASN A 364 -0.20 -2.85 -1.82
CA ASN A 364 0.41 -3.03 -3.15
C ASN A 364 0.42 -1.77 -4.04
N GLU A 365 0.38 -0.60 -3.43
CA GLU A 365 0.57 0.63 -4.18
C GLU A 365 2.01 0.74 -4.69
N PRO A 366 2.22 1.17 -5.95
CA PRO A 366 3.55 1.52 -6.40
C PRO A 366 4.00 2.84 -5.75
N ALA A 367 5.22 2.87 -5.27
CA ALA A 367 5.87 4.04 -4.68
C ALA A 367 7.34 4.09 -5.09
N PHE A 368 8.09 5.06 -4.58
CA PHE A 368 9.51 5.19 -4.87
C PHE A 368 10.35 5.04 -3.60
N GLN A 369 11.56 4.52 -3.74
CA GLN A 369 12.58 4.58 -2.70
C GLN A 369 12.87 6.04 -2.36
N GLY A 370 12.73 6.43 -1.09
CA GLY A 370 12.82 7.82 -0.66
C GLY A 370 11.67 8.70 -1.17
N GLY A 371 10.51 8.12 -1.40
CA GLY A 371 9.37 8.81 -1.98
C GLY A 371 8.15 8.86 -1.08
N ILE A 372 7.18 9.69 -1.48
CA ILE A 372 5.90 9.86 -0.82
C ILE A 372 4.76 9.76 -1.83
N SER A 373 3.66 9.15 -1.43
CA SER A 373 2.38 9.26 -2.11
C SER A 373 1.56 10.37 -1.46
N LEU A 374 1.03 11.28 -2.28
CA LEU A 374 0.17 12.39 -1.88
C LEU A 374 -1.23 12.18 -2.48
N GLY A 375 -2.23 12.83 -1.91
CA GLY A 375 -3.59 12.71 -2.40
C GLY A 375 -4.46 11.82 -1.53
N GLY A 376 -4.24 10.53 -1.49
CA GLY A 376 -4.89 9.57 -0.58
C GLY A 376 -6.41 9.63 -0.49
N ASN A 377 -7.06 10.06 -1.57
CA ASN A 377 -8.49 10.24 -1.57
C ASN A 377 -9.17 8.93 -1.94
N THR A 378 -10.11 8.50 -1.11
CA THR A 378 -11.07 7.48 -1.50
C THR A 378 -12.31 8.17 -2.02
N THR A 379 -12.74 7.83 -3.23
CA THR A 379 -13.74 8.57 -3.99
C THR A 379 -14.92 7.68 -4.37
N ASN A 380 -16.13 8.16 -4.13
CA ASN A 380 -17.36 7.57 -4.66
C ASN A 380 -17.53 7.96 -6.14
N ILE A 381 -17.00 7.14 -7.05
CA ILE A 381 -17.08 7.45 -8.48
C ILE A 381 -18.49 7.21 -9.07
N VAL A 382 -19.32 6.39 -8.42
CA VAL A 382 -20.72 6.14 -8.84
C VAL A 382 -21.57 7.40 -8.72
N ARG A 383 -21.20 8.33 -7.84
CA ARG A 383 -21.90 9.59 -7.63
C ARG A 383 -22.03 10.42 -8.92
N SER A 384 -21.01 10.43 -9.77
CA SER A 384 -21.07 11.15 -11.05
C SER A 384 -22.21 10.68 -11.94
N LEU A 385 -22.46 9.37 -11.99
CA LEU A 385 -23.61 8.81 -12.72
C LEU A 385 -24.94 9.14 -12.03
N VAL A 386 -25.00 8.99 -10.71
CA VAL A 386 -26.22 9.32 -9.94
C VAL A 386 -26.60 10.78 -10.12
N ASN A 387 -25.65 11.69 -10.07
CA ASN A 387 -25.87 13.13 -10.34
C ASN A 387 -26.35 13.35 -11.78
N THR A 388 -25.75 12.67 -12.76
CA THR A 388 -26.22 12.75 -14.16
C THR A 388 -27.69 12.39 -14.29
N LEU A 389 -28.08 11.25 -13.69
CA LEU A 389 -29.47 10.75 -13.79
C LEU A 389 -30.49 11.61 -13.03
N ASN A 390 -30.08 12.31 -11.98
CA ASN A 390 -30.95 13.14 -11.14
C ASN A 390 -30.91 14.61 -11.53
N ASP A 391 -29.72 15.22 -11.54
CA ASP A 391 -29.56 16.68 -11.70
C ASP A 391 -29.66 17.13 -13.17
N ARG A 392 -29.36 16.22 -14.11
CA ARG A 392 -29.44 16.46 -15.56
C ARG A 392 -30.57 15.65 -16.21
N ARG A 393 -31.60 15.33 -15.43
CA ARG A 393 -32.69 14.38 -15.82
C ARG A 393 -33.39 14.78 -17.12
N GLU A 394 -33.74 16.05 -17.31
CA GLU A 394 -34.39 16.53 -18.51
C GLU A 394 -33.51 16.32 -19.75
N GLU A 395 -32.23 16.66 -19.66
CA GLU A 395 -31.27 16.46 -20.76
C GLU A 395 -31.07 14.95 -21.06
N VAL A 396 -30.99 14.12 -20.02
CA VAL A 396 -30.85 12.66 -20.15
C VAL A 396 -32.05 12.03 -20.87
N LEU A 397 -33.26 12.52 -20.60
CA LEU A 397 -34.48 12.04 -21.26
C LEU A 397 -34.54 12.40 -22.75
N GLU A 398 -33.86 13.47 -23.17
CA GLU A 398 -33.80 13.91 -24.56
C GLU A 398 -32.68 13.25 -25.37
N CYS A 399 -31.80 12.46 -24.74
CA CYS A 399 -30.68 11.82 -25.43
C CYS A 399 -31.17 10.74 -26.43
N PRO A 400 -30.87 10.87 -27.73
CA PRO A 400 -31.29 9.93 -28.74
C PRO A 400 -30.49 8.62 -28.76
N ASP A 401 -29.25 8.67 -28.22
CA ASP A 401 -28.29 7.56 -28.25
C ASP A 401 -27.37 7.59 -27.03
N PHE A 402 -26.60 6.52 -26.87
CA PHE A 402 -25.64 6.37 -25.76
C PHE A 402 -24.52 7.40 -25.80
N ASP A 403 -24.09 7.84 -26.98
CA ASP A 403 -22.98 8.79 -27.09
C ASP A 403 -23.40 10.17 -26.57
N SER A 404 -24.62 10.60 -26.88
CA SER A 404 -25.20 11.85 -26.36
C SER A 404 -25.37 11.78 -24.82
N PHE A 405 -25.87 10.66 -24.31
CA PHE A 405 -25.96 10.40 -22.87
C PHE A 405 -24.59 10.43 -22.21
N TYR A 406 -23.60 9.72 -22.79
CA TYR A 406 -22.26 9.64 -22.23
C TYR A 406 -21.58 11.01 -22.19
N ALA A 407 -21.80 11.87 -23.16
CA ALA A 407 -21.25 13.23 -23.16
C ALA A 407 -21.76 14.07 -21.96
N ILE A 408 -23.03 13.91 -21.57
CA ILE A 408 -23.58 14.56 -20.36
C ILE A 408 -22.96 13.96 -19.10
N TYR A 409 -22.87 12.62 -19.03
CA TYR A 409 -22.21 11.92 -17.93
C TYR A 409 -20.74 12.33 -17.76
N GLU A 410 -19.98 12.46 -18.85
CA GLU A 410 -18.58 12.85 -18.83
C GLU A 410 -18.37 14.26 -18.24
N GLN A 411 -19.29 15.19 -18.47
CA GLN A 411 -19.25 16.51 -17.84
C GLN A 411 -19.39 16.42 -16.32
N GLU A 412 -20.32 15.59 -15.83
CA GLU A 412 -20.49 15.34 -14.40
C GLU A 412 -19.27 14.62 -13.78
N LEU A 413 -18.71 13.63 -14.49
CA LEU A 413 -17.47 12.99 -14.11
C LEU A 413 -16.33 14.01 -13.93
N TYR A 414 -16.14 14.90 -14.91
CA TYR A 414 -15.08 15.92 -14.85
C TYR A 414 -15.32 16.92 -13.72
N ARG A 415 -16.57 17.28 -13.44
CA ARG A 415 -16.93 18.14 -12.30
C ARG A 415 -16.56 17.50 -10.96
N ASP A 416 -16.84 16.22 -10.80
CA ASP A 416 -16.48 15.49 -9.58
C ASP A 416 -14.96 15.32 -9.44
N LEU A 417 -14.25 14.99 -10.52
CA LEU A 417 -12.78 14.86 -10.53
C LEU A 417 -12.09 16.21 -10.22
N GLU A 418 -12.58 17.33 -10.77
CA GLU A 418 -12.10 18.68 -10.44
C GLU A 418 -12.30 19.01 -8.96
N THR A 419 -13.46 18.63 -8.42
CA THR A 419 -13.77 18.83 -7.00
C THR A 419 -12.82 18.03 -6.11
N ILE A 420 -12.53 16.78 -6.46
CA ILE A 420 -11.59 15.91 -5.73
C ILE A 420 -10.17 16.53 -5.74
N LEU A 421 -9.70 16.98 -6.90
CA LEU A 421 -8.40 17.64 -7.03
C LEU A 421 -8.33 18.93 -6.19
N ALA A 422 -9.35 19.77 -6.26
CA ALA A 422 -9.43 21.01 -5.48
C ALA A 422 -9.41 20.73 -3.96
N TYR A 423 -10.11 19.69 -3.52
CA TYR A 423 -10.10 19.22 -2.13
C TYR A 423 -8.73 18.75 -1.70
N SER A 424 -8.10 17.88 -2.50
CA SER A 424 -6.76 17.40 -2.24
C SER A 424 -5.75 18.53 -2.12
N ASN A 425 -5.83 19.51 -3.02
CA ASN A 425 -4.97 20.68 -3.00
C ASN A 425 -5.16 21.54 -1.74
N ARG A 426 -6.41 21.77 -1.31
CA ARG A 426 -6.69 22.44 -0.02
C ARG A 426 -6.14 21.68 1.16
N PHE A 427 -6.27 20.37 1.15
CA PHE A 427 -5.70 19.49 2.16
C PHE A 427 -4.17 19.62 2.23
N ASN A 428 -3.50 19.55 1.10
CA ASN A 428 -2.06 19.70 1.00
C ASN A 428 -1.60 21.11 1.44
N MET A 429 -2.36 22.15 1.14
CA MET A 429 -2.11 23.52 1.64
C MET A 429 -2.19 23.61 3.17
N LEU A 430 -3.14 22.90 3.79
CA LEU A 430 -3.25 22.89 5.24
C LEU A 430 -2.07 22.12 5.88
N ARG A 431 -1.72 20.98 5.30
CA ARG A 431 -0.55 20.17 5.73
C ARG A 431 0.76 20.92 5.58
N SER A 432 0.89 21.80 4.58
CA SER A 432 2.11 22.56 4.36
C SER A 432 2.44 23.56 5.48
N ARG A 433 1.49 23.81 6.39
CA ARG A 433 1.75 24.60 7.61
C ARG A 433 2.52 23.83 8.66
N ASP A 434 2.60 22.52 8.54
CA ASP A 434 3.31 21.65 9.46
C ASP A 434 4.67 21.24 8.91
N CYS A 435 5.58 20.92 9.80
CA CYS A 435 6.90 20.42 9.45
C CYS A 435 7.07 19.01 9.98
N ASN A 436 7.26 18.04 9.09
CA ASN A 436 7.58 16.66 9.46
C ASN A 436 9.08 16.39 9.22
N VAL A 437 9.91 16.71 10.21
CA VAL A 437 11.38 16.55 10.11
C VAL A 437 11.79 15.08 10.00
N LEU A 438 11.10 14.19 10.69
CA LEU A 438 11.48 12.78 10.74
C LEU A 438 11.29 12.10 9.39
N THR A 439 10.10 12.20 8.80
CA THR A 439 9.85 11.66 7.46
C THR A 439 10.72 12.36 6.42
N SER A 440 10.85 13.69 6.50
CA SER A 440 11.62 14.49 5.53
C SER A 440 13.10 14.11 5.49
N LEU A 441 13.67 13.66 6.61
CA LEU A 441 15.07 13.21 6.64
C LEU A 441 15.34 12.10 5.63
N PHE A 442 14.39 11.19 5.44
CA PHE A 442 14.54 10.00 4.59
C PHE A 442 13.97 10.16 3.18
N MET A 443 13.37 11.33 2.87
CA MET A 443 12.75 11.58 1.56
C MET A 443 13.71 12.32 0.63
N THR A 444 13.85 11.79 -0.59
CA THR A 444 14.67 12.40 -1.66
C THR A 444 14.15 13.80 -2.01
N GLY A 445 15.02 14.79 -2.03
CA GLY A 445 14.70 16.17 -2.36
C GLY A 445 14.48 17.07 -1.15
N CYS A 446 14.09 16.56 0.00
CA CYS A 446 13.77 17.39 1.16
C CYS A 446 15.00 18.14 1.70
N ILE A 447 16.17 17.51 1.73
CA ILE A 447 17.41 18.15 2.15
C ILE A 447 17.86 19.18 1.13
N GLU A 448 17.88 18.82 -0.15
CA GLU A 448 18.33 19.66 -1.25
C GLU A 448 17.48 20.91 -1.43
N ARG A 449 16.16 20.78 -1.23
CA ARG A 449 15.21 21.90 -1.31
C ARG A 449 15.05 22.65 0.01
N ALA A 450 15.64 22.12 1.08
CA ALA A 450 15.46 22.60 2.45
C ALA A 450 13.97 22.82 2.81
N ALA A 451 13.13 21.86 2.47
CA ALA A 451 11.68 21.91 2.63
C ALA A 451 11.13 20.60 3.16
N SER A 452 10.14 20.69 4.06
CA SER A 452 9.46 19.53 4.60
C SER A 452 8.72 18.76 3.50
N VAL A 453 8.60 17.46 3.68
CA VAL A 453 7.77 16.59 2.84
C VAL A 453 6.33 17.11 2.73
N THR A 454 5.80 17.72 3.78
CA THR A 454 4.46 18.33 3.80
C THR A 454 4.38 19.64 3.01
N GLN A 455 5.52 20.22 2.68
CA GLN A 455 5.67 21.47 1.92
C GLN A 455 6.14 21.25 0.47
N GLY A 456 6.00 20.00 -0.02
CA GLY A 456 6.45 19.66 -1.38
C GLY A 456 7.97 19.49 -1.51
N GLY A 457 8.67 19.23 -0.39
CA GLY A 457 10.13 19.02 -0.38
C GLY A 457 10.57 17.76 -1.13
N ALA A 458 9.77 16.70 -1.10
CA ALA A 458 10.09 15.46 -1.80
C ALA A 458 10.04 15.63 -3.33
N THR A 459 11.06 15.11 -4.02
CA THR A 459 11.12 15.10 -5.49
C THR A 459 10.57 13.79 -6.08
N LYS A 460 10.61 12.71 -5.30
CA LYS A 460 9.99 11.45 -5.66
C LYS A 460 8.62 11.37 -5.00
N ALA A 461 7.63 11.94 -5.64
CA ALA A 461 6.27 11.95 -5.12
C ALA A 461 5.26 11.70 -6.25
N ARG A 462 4.10 11.19 -5.89
CA ARG A 462 2.96 11.06 -6.79
C ARG A 462 1.66 11.37 -6.06
N TRP A 463 0.69 11.84 -6.80
CA TRP A 463 -0.67 12.01 -6.33
C TRP A 463 -1.55 10.85 -6.83
N CYS A 464 -2.40 10.30 -5.97
CA CYS A 464 -3.32 9.23 -6.35
C CYS A 464 -4.67 9.38 -5.65
N ALA A 465 -5.76 9.15 -6.39
CA ALA A 465 -7.10 8.97 -5.83
C ALA A 465 -7.64 7.58 -6.14
N ASN A 466 -8.33 6.97 -5.18
CA ASN A 466 -8.87 5.62 -5.29
C ASN A 466 -10.38 5.67 -5.51
N PHE A 467 -10.85 5.01 -6.57
CA PHE A 467 -12.27 4.91 -6.90
C PHE A 467 -12.94 3.75 -6.16
N MET A 468 -14.07 4.04 -5.53
CA MET A 468 -15.00 3.05 -4.99
C MET A 468 -16.18 2.90 -5.93
N GLY A 469 -16.50 1.64 -6.27
CA GLY A 469 -17.64 1.31 -7.11
C GLY A 469 -17.40 1.45 -8.62
N SER A 470 -16.15 1.42 -9.10
CA SER A 470 -15.86 1.49 -10.54
C SER A 470 -16.56 0.43 -11.34
N THR A 471 -16.59 -0.82 -10.86
CA THR A 471 -17.33 -1.91 -11.51
C THR A 471 -18.82 -1.65 -11.52
N ASN A 472 -19.41 -1.16 -10.40
CA ASN A 472 -20.83 -0.78 -10.35
C ASN A 472 -21.18 0.31 -11.37
N LEU A 473 -20.28 1.29 -11.51
CA LEU A 473 -20.41 2.37 -12.50
C LEU A 473 -20.35 1.82 -13.93
N ILE A 474 -19.33 1.03 -14.25
CA ILE A 474 -19.17 0.43 -15.58
C ILE A 474 -20.37 -0.45 -15.93
N ASP A 475 -20.77 -1.33 -15.03
CA ASP A 475 -21.96 -2.19 -15.19
C ASP A 475 -23.21 -1.36 -15.43
N SER A 476 -23.41 -0.27 -14.69
CA SER A 476 -24.54 0.65 -14.85
C SER A 476 -24.54 1.32 -16.23
N LEU A 477 -23.39 1.78 -16.70
CA LEU A 477 -23.24 2.35 -18.05
C LEU A 477 -23.50 1.31 -19.14
N CYS A 478 -23.06 0.06 -18.92
CA CYS A 478 -23.35 -1.07 -19.84
C CYS A 478 -24.85 -1.32 -19.94
N ILE A 479 -25.57 -1.33 -18.83
CA ILE A 479 -27.02 -1.52 -18.82
C ILE A 479 -27.74 -0.37 -19.52
N ILE A 480 -27.37 0.87 -19.26
CA ILE A 480 -27.94 2.02 -19.97
C ILE A 480 -27.70 1.87 -21.49
N ARG A 481 -26.49 1.56 -21.92
CA ARG A 481 -26.16 1.36 -23.32
C ARG A 481 -26.97 0.23 -23.94
N GLN A 482 -26.94 -0.95 -23.33
CA GLN A 482 -27.61 -2.15 -23.85
C GLN A 482 -29.15 -2.02 -23.82
N PHE A 483 -29.70 -1.76 -22.62
CA PHE A 483 -31.17 -1.87 -22.40
C PHE A 483 -31.92 -0.68 -22.95
N VAL A 484 -31.39 0.54 -22.87
CA VAL A 484 -32.09 1.74 -23.30
C VAL A 484 -31.81 2.05 -24.77
N TYR A 485 -30.56 2.03 -25.19
CA TYR A 485 -30.21 2.55 -26.52
C TYR A 485 -30.05 1.49 -27.60
N GLU A 486 -29.39 0.35 -27.34
CA GLU A 486 -29.10 -0.66 -28.35
C GLU A 486 -30.27 -1.65 -28.53
N GLU A 487 -30.65 -2.38 -27.46
CA GLU A 487 -31.68 -3.40 -27.52
C GLU A 487 -33.10 -2.86 -27.25
N ARG A 488 -33.19 -1.66 -26.68
CA ARG A 488 -34.45 -0.95 -26.39
C ARG A 488 -35.44 -1.80 -25.58
N LEU A 489 -34.95 -2.48 -24.57
CA LEU A 489 -35.73 -3.32 -23.64
C LEU A 489 -36.53 -2.50 -22.63
N CYS A 490 -36.11 -1.26 -22.38
CA CYS A 490 -36.84 -0.25 -21.62
C CYS A 490 -36.50 1.15 -22.15
N THR A 491 -37.33 2.12 -21.86
CA THR A 491 -37.01 3.53 -22.09
C THR A 491 -36.19 4.10 -20.95
N MET A 492 -35.49 5.22 -21.19
CA MET A 492 -34.79 5.94 -20.11
C MET A 492 -35.76 6.36 -19.00
N SER A 493 -37.00 6.78 -19.36
CA SER A 493 -38.03 7.15 -18.37
C SER A 493 -38.46 5.99 -17.48
N GLU A 494 -38.60 4.79 -18.03
CA GLU A 494 -38.92 3.58 -17.25
C GLU A 494 -37.77 3.18 -16.33
N LEU A 495 -36.54 3.26 -16.81
CA LEU A 495 -35.37 2.98 -15.99
C LEU A 495 -35.26 3.97 -14.81
N LEU A 496 -35.41 5.27 -15.07
CA LEU A 496 -35.38 6.30 -14.03
C LEU A 496 -36.49 6.12 -13.00
N ALA A 497 -37.73 5.76 -13.44
CA ALA A 497 -38.83 5.47 -12.53
C ALA A 497 -38.53 4.25 -11.64
N ALA A 498 -37.87 3.22 -12.19
CA ALA A 498 -37.46 2.05 -11.43
C ALA A 498 -36.39 2.39 -10.37
N LEU A 499 -35.43 3.24 -10.72
CA LEU A 499 -34.40 3.70 -9.79
C LEU A 499 -34.97 4.58 -8.67
N ASP A 500 -35.86 5.51 -8.99
CA ASP A 500 -36.57 6.37 -8.02
C ASP A 500 -37.36 5.53 -7.01
N ALA A 501 -37.98 4.41 -7.49
CA ALA A 501 -38.71 3.47 -6.65
C ALA A 501 -37.82 2.46 -5.90
N ASP A 502 -36.50 2.56 -6.02
CA ASP A 502 -35.56 1.53 -5.49
C ASP A 502 -35.96 0.13 -5.93
N TRP A 503 -36.29 -0.02 -7.24
CA TRP A 503 -36.76 -1.24 -7.91
C TRP A 503 -38.14 -1.79 -7.42
N LYS A 504 -38.81 -1.17 -6.45
CA LYS A 504 -40.11 -1.61 -5.95
C LYS A 504 -41.18 -1.39 -7.00
N GLY A 505 -41.90 -2.47 -7.37
CA GLY A 505 -42.85 -2.48 -8.48
C GLY A 505 -42.20 -2.62 -9.87
N HIS A 506 -40.87 -2.71 -9.93
CA HIS A 506 -40.09 -2.92 -11.16
C HIS A 506 -39.19 -4.17 -11.09
N GLU A 507 -39.58 -5.16 -10.28
CA GLU A 507 -38.80 -6.37 -10.02
C GLU A 507 -38.57 -7.19 -11.30
N THR A 508 -39.50 -7.16 -12.25
CA THR A 508 -39.35 -7.82 -13.55
C THR A 508 -38.20 -7.20 -14.36
N LEU A 509 -38.16 -5.87 -14.49
CA LEU A 509 -37.08 -5.17 -15.18
C LEU A 509 -35.75 -5.45 -14.51
N ARG A 510 -35.69 -5.35 -13.18
CA ARG A 510 -34.47 -5.66 -12.41
C ARG A 510 -34.01 -7.11 -12.66
N SER A 511 -34.90 -8.07 -12.64
CA SER A 511 -34.59 -9.48 -12.88
C SER A 511 -34.10 -9.71 -14.32
N GLU A 512 -34.65 -9.01 -15.30
CA GLU A 512 -34.17 -9.05 -16.68
C GLU A 512 -32.78 -8.46 -16.82
N ILE A 513 -32.50 -7.31 -16.18
CA ILE A 513 -31.16 -6.71 -16.13
C ILE A 513 -30.15 -7.69 -15.54
N LEU A 514 -30.43 -8.25 -14.36
CA LEU A 514 -29.57 -9.21 -13.71
C LEU A 514 -29.34 -10.48 -14.53
N ARG A 515 -30.28 -10.90 -15.36
CA ARG A 515 -30.19 -12.10 -16.19
C ARG A 515 -29.55 -11.89 -17.54
N LYS A 516 -29.85 -10.78 -18.23
CA LYS A 516 -29.48 -10.52 -19.63
C LYS A 516 -28.35 -9.49 -19.77
N GLY A 517 -28.09 -8.69 -18.73
CA GLY A 517 -27.13 -7.60 -18.77
C GLY A 517 -25.74 -8.07 -19.15
N LYS A 518 -25.06 -7.29 -19.97
CA LYS A 518 -23.66 -7.47 -20.36
C LYS A 518 -22.80 -6.77 -19.33
N PHE A 519 -22.39 -7.53 -18.32
CA PHE A 519 -21.61 -7.02 -17.22
C PHE A 519 -20.10 -7.14 -17.46
N PHE A 520 -19.33 -6.22 -16.89
CA PHE A 520 -17.88 -6.23 -16.95
C PHE A 520 -17.30 -7.52 -16.34
N GLY A 521 -16.21 -8.00 -16.92
CA GLY A 521 -15.52 -9.21 -16.46
C GLY A 521 -15.89 -10.49 -17.23
N ASN A 522 -16.72 -10.39 -18.25
CA ASN A 522 -17.10 -11.53 -19.12
C ASN A 522 -16.45 -11.48 -20.50
N ASN A 523 -15.47 -10.63 -20.71
CA ASN A 523 -14.80 -10.39 -22.00
C ASN A 523 -15.76 -10.07 -23.16
N ASP A 524 -16.91 -9.48 -22.84
CA ASP A 524 -17.89 -9.00 -23.82
C ASP A 524 -17.44 -7.67 -24.42
N GLU A 525 -17.59 -7.49 -25.74
CA GLU A 525 -17.12 -6.31 -26.46
C GLU A 525 -17.82 -5.02 -25.96
N LEU A 526 -19.13 -5.08 -25.63
CA LEU A 526 -19.85 -3.92 -25.12
C LEU A 526 -19.26 -3.49 -23.77
N SER A 527 -19.15 -4.42 -22.83
CA SER A 527 -18.68 -4.08 -21.47
C SER A 527 -17.21 -3.65 -21.47
N ASN A 528 -16.36 -4.30 -22.25
CA ASN A 528 -14.97 -3.91 -22.38
C ASN A 528 -14.83 -2.52 -23.02
N SER A 529 -15.64 -2.20 -24.05
CA SER A 529 -15.60 -0.86 -24.68
C SER A 529 -16.10 0.26 -23.76
N VAL A 530 -17.10 -0.03 -22.92
CA VAL A 530 -17.58 0.93 -21.91
C VAL A 530 -16.52 1.16 -20.84
N ALA A 531 -15.89 0.11 -20.32
CA ALA A 531 -14.79 0.24 -19.37
C ALA A 531 -13.62 1.06 -19.94
N HIS A 532 -13.20 0.71 -21.16
CA HIS A 532 -12.15 1.45 -21.88
C HIS A 532 -12.50 2.93 -22.06
N ARG A 533 -13.74 3.24 -22.46
CA ARG A 533 -14.21 4.64 -22.62
C ARG A 533 -14.17 5.39 -21.29
N PHE A 534 -14.63 4.77 -20.20
CA PHE A 534 -14.60 5.37 -18.87
C PHE A 534 -13.19 5.72 -18.43
N TYR A 535 -12.24 4.77 -18.51
CA TYR A 535 -10.85 5.03 -18.12
C TYR A 535 -10.14 6.00 -19.07
N THR A 536 -10.51 6.03 -20.34
CA THR A 536 -10.04 7.04 -21.29
C THR A 536 -10.53 8.46 -20.90
N SER A 537 -11.78 8.61 -20.45
CA SER A 537 -12.28 9.87 -19.92
C SER A 537 -11.50 10.32 -18.68
N VAL A 538 -11.20 9.41 -17.76
CA VAL A 538 -10.36 9.70 -16.58
C VAL A 538 -8.94 10.14 -17.01
N PHE A 539 -8.35 9.44 -17.97
CA PHE A 539 -7.04 9.84 -18.54
C PHE A 539 -7.08 11.22 -19.18
N ASN A 540 -8.07 11.51 -20.00
CA ASN A 540 -8.22 12.80 -20.64
C ASN A 540 -8.36 13.95 -19.65
N PHE A 541 -9.07 13.72 -18.53
CA PHE A 541 -9.11 14.67 -17.42
C PHE A 541 -7.75 14.88 -16.79
N ALA A 542 -7.02 13.81 -16.50
CA ALA A 542 -5.76 13.84 -15.74
C ALA A 542 -4.56 14.34 -16.55
N ASN A 543 -4.57 14.07 -17.87
CA ASN A 543 -3.42 14.30 -18.74
C ASN A 543 -2.98 15.79 -18.74
N GLY A 544 -1.74 16.03 -18.34
CA GLY A 544 -1.15 17.37 -18.22
C GLY A 544 -1.57 18.15 -16.97
N ARG A 545 -2.44 17.61 -16.11
CA ARG A 545 -2.81 18.24 -14.83
C ARG A 545 -1.90 17.77 -13.71
N THR A 546 -1.74 18.61 -12.71
CA THR A 546 -0.93 18.33 -11.52
C THR A 546 -1.64 18.79 -10.26
N ASP A 547 -1.20 18.27 -9.12
CA ASP A 547 -1.52 18.83 -7.82
C ASP A 547 -0.77 20.17 -7.59
N ILE A 548 -0.99 20.80 -6.41
CA ILE A 548 -0.34 22.09 -6.07
C ILE A 548 1.18 22.03 -5.98
N PHE A 549 1.77 20.84 -5.88
CA PHE A 549 3.22 20.62 -5.81
C PHE A 549 3.82 20.20 -7.16
N GLY A 550 3.00 20.11 -8.20
CA GLY A 550 3.43 19.75 -9.56
C GLY A 550 3.48 18.24 -9.83
N HIS A 551 2.85 17.41 -9.00
CA HIS A 551 2.83 15.96 -9.22
C HIS A 551 1.68 15.58 -10.15
N ALA A 552 1.97 14.71 -11.13
CA ALA A 552 0.97 14.19 -12.05
C ALA A 552 -0.11 13.39 -11.33
N LEU A 553 -1.34 13.45 -11.85
CA LEU A 553 -2.48 12.76 -11.27
C LEU A 553 -2.48 11.28 -11.67
N ASN A 554 -2.74 10.41 -10.71
CA ASN A 554 -2.97 8.98 -10.91
C ASN A 554 -4.24 8.55 -10.20
N PHE A 555 -4.80 7.45 -10.65
CA PHE A 555 -5.99 6.85 -10.04
C PHE A 555 -5.79 5.36 -9.80
N GLY A 556 -6.67 4.78 -9.01
CA GLY A 556 -6.67 3.37 -8.71
C GLY A 556 -8.05 2.88 -8.26
N ASN A 557 -8.20 1.55 -8.21
CA ASN A 557 -9.39 0.87 -7.72
C ASN A 557 -9.06 0.14 -6.40
N LEU A 558 -8.38 0.81 -5.48
CA LEU A 558 -8.07 0.25 -4.18
C LEU A 558 -9.23 0.51 -3.22
N THR A 559 -9.68 -0.55 -2.60
CA THR A 559 -10.56 -0.46 -1.44
C THR A 559 -9.70 -0.65 -0.20
N GLY A 560 -9.36 0.42 0.49
CA GLY A 560 -8.58 0.36 1.73
C GLY A 560 -9.27 -0.47 2.82
N TYR A 561 -8.58 -0.69 3.94
CA TYR A 561 -9.12 -1.43 5.09
C TYR A 561 -10.29 -0.75 5.79
N ARG A 562 -10.65 0.47 5.39
CA ARG A 562 -11.79 1.22 5.91
C ARG A 562 -13.05 0.86 5.12
N LEU A 563 -14.18 0.97 5.80
CA LEU A 563 -15.50 0.63 5.26
C LEU A 563 -16.04 1.62 4.19
N HIS A 564 -15.16 2.35 3.47
CA HIS A 564 -15.61 3.37 2.52
C HIS A 564 -16.52 2.81 1.44
N PHE A 565 -16.28 1.58 0.97
CA PHE A 565 -17.16 0.90 0.01
C PHE A 565 -18.59 0.70 0.55
N ALA A 566 -18.71 0.39 1.84
CA ALA A 566 -20.02 0.24 2.51
C ALA A 566 -20.60 1.61 2.85
N GLN A 567 -19.79 2.54 3.35
CA GLN A 567 -20.23 3.89 3.72
C GLN A 567 -20.74 4.67 2.51
N PHE A 568 -20.01 4.68 1.39
CA PHE A 568 -20.46 5.30 0.16
C PHE A 568 -21.65 4.57 -0.47
N GLY A 569 -21.65 3.24 -0.39
CA GLY A 569 -22.80 2.44 -0.82
C GLY A 569 -24.06 2.80 -0.05
N ALA A 570 -23.95 2.96 1.29
CA ALA A 570 -25.06 3.36 2.16
C ALA A 570 -25.66 4.74 1.82
N LEU A 571 -24.83 5.63 1.27
CA LEU A 571 -25.22 6.98 0.85
C LEU A 571 -25.65 7.08 -0.61
N THR A 572 -25.59 5.97 -1.37
CA THR A 572 -25.87 5.95 -2.81
C THR A 572 -27.21 5.26 -3.10
N GLN A 573 -28.01 5.90 -3.92
CA GLN A 573 -29.30 5.44 -4.41
C GLN A 573 -29.16 4.15 -5.25
N ALA A 574 -30.29 3.56 -5.67
CA ALA A 574 -30.32 2.45 -6.61
C ALA A 574 -29.57 2.81 -7.90
N THR A 575 -28.91 1.83 -8.52
CA THR A 575 -28.12 2.03 -9.74
C THR A 575 -28.56 1.09 -10.87
N PRO A 576 -28.38 1.48 -12.14
CA PRO A 576 -28.85 0.72 -13.31
C PRO A 576 -28.36 -0.73 -13.41
N ASP A 577 -27.22 -1.06 -12.77
CA ASP A 577 -26.70 -2.44 -12.70
C ASP A 577 -27.52 -3.41 -11.84
N GLY A 578 -28.66 -2.95 -11.35
CA GLY A 578 -29.59 -3.70 -10.49
C GLY A 578 -29.28 -3.63 -9.00
N ARG A 579 -28.30 -2.80 -8.57
CA ARG A 579 -28.00 -2.57 -7.16
C ARG A 579 -29.15 -1.80 -6.50
N ILE A 580 -29.57 -2.22 -5.31
CA ILE A 580 -30.56 -1.51 -4.49
C ILE A 580 -29.87 -0.37 -3.69
N ALA A 581 -30.64 0.65 -3.33
CA ALA A 581 -30.16 1.75 -2.53
C ALA A 581 -29.57 1.26 -1.20
N GLY A 582 -28.49 1.89 -0.74
CA GLY A 582 -27.84 1.57 0.53
C GLY A 582 -26.93 0.33 0.52
N SER A 583 -26.92 -0.47 -0.54
CA SER A 583 -26.02 -1.63 -0.63
C SER A 583 -24.57 -1.21 -0.79
N ALA A 584 -23.65 -1.99 -0.20
CA ALA A 584 -22.22 -1.77 -0.37
C ALA A 584 -21.77 -1.87 -1.84
N PHE A 585 -20.72 -1.12 -2.20
CA PHE A 585 -20.05 -1.26 -3.49
C PHE A 585 -19.13 -2.48 -3.53
N LEU A 586 -18.61 -2.78 -4.70
CA LEU A 586 -17.67 -3.86 -4.92
C LEU A 586 -16.23 -3.45 -4.58
N PHE A 587 -15.42 -4.45 -4.30
CA PHE A 587 -14.00 -4.30 -3.97
C PHE A 587 -13.10 -4.40 -5.19
N GLY A 588 -12.18 -3.43 -5.35
CA GLY A 588 -11.09 -3.50 -6.31
C GLY A 588 -11.51 -3.42 -7.77
N SER A 589 -10.71 -4.03 -8.64
CA SER A 589 -10.87 -3.98 -10.10
C SER A 589 -11.61 -5.20 -10.68
N GLY A 590 -12.12 -6.07 -9.82
CA GLY A 590 -12.80 -7.31 -10.25
C GLY A 590 -14.23 -7.10 -10.76
N GLN A 591 -14.81 -8.18 -11.24
CA GLN A 591 -16.22 -8.23 -11.67
C GLN A 591 -17.19 -8.18 -10.49
N SER A 592 -18.44 -7.90 -10.80
CA SER A 592 -19.54 -7.92 -9.82
C SER A 592 -19.85 -9.36 -9.37
N ASN A 593 -20.02 -9.55 -8.04
CA ASN A 593 -20.35 -10.85 -7.47
C ASN A 593 -21.60 -11.45 -8.13
N GLY A 594 -21.52 -12.71 -8.55
CA GLY A 594 -22.61 -13.44 -9.19
C GLY A 594 -22.95 -13.00 -10.63
N LYS A 595 -22.11 -12.18 -11.25
CA LYS A 595 -22.28 -11.72 -12.64
C LYS A 595 -21.25 -12.32 -13.60
N ASP A 596 -20.36 -13.18 -13.11
CA ASP A 596 -19.43 -13.95 -13.93
C ASP A 596 -20.17 -15.11 -14.61
N ARG A 597 -20.01 -15.20 -15.92
CA ARG A 597 -20.69 -16.20 -16.76
C ARG A 597 -19.72 -16.96 -17.64
N ASP A 598 -18.58 -16.36 -17.95
CA ASP A 598 -17.65 -16.82 -18.96
C ASP A 598 -16.28 -17.25 -18.38
N GLY A 599 -16.24 -17.45 -17.05
CA GLY A 599 -15.11 -18.05 -16.34
C GLY A 599 -13.89 -17.15 -16.16
N MET A 600 -12.88 -17.71 -15.50
CA MET A 600 -11.70 -17.00 -15.02
C MET A 600 -10.89 -16.34 -16.14
N THR A 601 -10.74 -16.99 -17.28
CA THR A 601 -9.96 -16.44 -18.42
C THR A 601 -10.59 -15.15 -18.93
N SER A 602 -11.92 -15.14 -19.13
CA SER A 602 -12.65 -13.96 -19.61
C SER A 602 -12.56 -12.82 -18.60
N HIS A 603 -12.64 -13.13 -17.31
CA HIS A 603 -12.48 -12.16 -16.25
C HIS A 603 -11.10 -11.49 -16.28
N LEU A 604 -10.04 -12.27 -16.33
CA LEU A 604 -8.66 -11.75 -16.35
C LEU A 604 -8.39 -10.91 -17.60
N LEU A 605 -8.87 -11.33 -18.78
CA LEU A 605 -8.74 -10.57 -20.03
C LEU A 605 -9.48 -9.22 -19.96
N SER A 606 -10.70 -9.18 -19.42
CA SER A 606 -11.44 -7.92 -19.21
C SER A 606 -10.64 -6.95 -18.33
N VAL A 607 -10.07 -7.45 -17.22
CA VAL A 607 -9.29 -6.61 -16.30
C VAL A 607 -7.96 -6.18 -16.92
N ALA A 608 -7.30 -7.06 -17.71
CA ALA A 608 -6.04 -6.73 -18.39
C ALA A 608 -6.23 -5.58 -19.40
N HIS A 609 -7.37 -5.56 -20.10
CA HIS A 609 -7.62 -4.62 -21.20
C HIS A 609 -8.45 -3.38 -20.78
N MET A 610 -8.88 -3.27 -19.53
CA MET A 610 -9.79 -2.18 -19.09
C MET A 610 -9.20 -0.78 -19.24
N ASP A 611 -7.88 -0.63 -19.03
CA ASP A 611 -7.19 0.65 -18.97
C ASP A 611 -5.89 0.66 -19.79
N PRO A 612 -5.96 0.83 -21.10
CA PRO A 612 -4.75 0.86 -21.95
C PRO A 612 -3.89 2.09 -21.74
N SER A 613 -4.43 3.15 -21.15
CA SER A 613 -3.68 4.38 -20.83
C SER A 613 -2.72 4.20 -19.65
N GLY A 614 -3.03 3.27 -18.75
CA GLY A 614 -2.31 3.08 -17.49
C GLY A 614 -2.64 4.11 -16.41
N ILE A 615 -3.70 4.91 -16.57
CA ILE A 615 -4.08 5.92 -15.57
C ILE A 615 -4.46 5.30 -14.23
N MET A 616 -4.94 4.05 -14.24
CA MET A 616 -5.31 3.28 -13.06
C MET A 616 -4.14 2.50 -12.43
N CYS A 617 -2.93 2.62 -12.97
CA CYS A 617 -1.72 2.00 -12.41
C CYS A 617 -1.33 2.55 -11.04
N GLY A 618 -2.04 3.58 -10.58
CA GLY A 618 -1.85 4.14 -9.23
C GLY A 618 -2.06 3.11 -8.14
N ASN A 619 -3.10 2.26 -8.23
CA ASN A 619 -3.53 1.47 -7.08
C ASN A 619 -4.58 0.41 -7.41
N SER A 620 -4.50 -0.28 -8.53
CA SER A 620 -5.52 -1.25 -8.92
C SER A 620 -5.20 -2.64 -8.37
N ILE A 621 -6.11 -3.13 -7.54
CA ILE A 621 -6.02 -4.44 -6.88
C ILE A 621 -6.98 -5.43 -7.52
N MET A 622 -6.44 -6.55 -7.99
CA MET A 622 -7.20 -7.67 -8.48
C MET A 622 -7.20 -8.79 -7.44
N ASN A 623 -8.39 -9.11 -6.91
CA ASN A 623 -8.59 -10.28 -6.07
C ASN A 623 -9.15 -11.42 -6.92
N LEU A 624 -8.48 -12.55 -6.93
CA LEU A 624 -8.91 -13.74 -7.63
C LEU A 624 -9.24 -14.83 -6.62
N SER A 625 -10.50 -15.22 -6.55
CA SER A 625 -10.93 -16.41 -5.78
C SER A 625 -10.76 -17.64 -6.64
N VAL A 626 -10.07 -18.64 -6.10
CA VAL A 626 -9.76 -19.90 -6.79
C VAL A 626 -10.21 -21.04 -5.90
N ASP A 627 -10.79 -22.09 -6.49
CA ASP A 627 -11.17 -23.29 -5.74
C ASP A 627 -9.93 -23.96 -5.12
N GLU A 628 -10.07 -24.44 -3.90
CA GLU A 628 -8.97 -25.06 -3.15
C GLU A 628 -8.38 -26.28 -3.89
N ASN A 629 -9.25 -27.08 -4.54
CA ASN A 629 -8.78 -28.23 -5.32
C ASN A 629 -7.91 -27.82 -6.52
N THR A 630 -8.17 -26.63 -7.11
CA THR A 630 -7.35 -26.09 -8.20
C THR A 630 -5.93 -25.83 -7.75
N VAL A 631 -5.74 -25.31 -6.53
CA VAL A 631 -4.40 -25.00 -6.02
C VAL A 631 -3.69 -26.23 -5.41
N GLN A 632 -4.43 -27.23 -4.97
CA GLN A 632 -3.86 -28.46 -4.41
C GLN A 632 -3.44 -29.47 -5.49
N ASN A 633 -4.14 -29.52 -6.62
CA ASN A 633 -3.81 -30.40 -7.73
C ASN A 633 -2.72 -29.76 -8.61
N ASP A 634 -1.58 -30.45 -8.76
CA ASP A 634 -0.42 -29.88 -9.48
C ASP A 634 -0.69 -29.60 -10.97
N GLU A 635 -1.51 -30.39 -11.68
CA GLU A 635 -1.87 -30.14 -13.07
C GLU A 635 -2.74 -28.90 -13.19
N SER A 636 -3.74 -28.75 -12.34
CA SER A 636 -4.62 -27.56 -12.31
C SER A 636 -3.85 -26.32 -11.88
N PHE A 637 -2.92 -26.49 -10.96
CA PHE A 637 -2.05 -25.40 -10.51
C PHE A 637 -1.12 -24.93 -11.64
N GLU A 638 -0.55 -25.83 -12.43
CA GLU A 638 0.27 -25.47 -13.61
C GLU A 638 -0.56 -24.67 -14.64
N LYS A 639 -1.83 -25.02 -14.83
CA LYS A 639 -2.76 -24.25 -15.68
C LYS A 639 -3.02 -22.86 -15.10
N LEU A 640 -3.17 -22.74 -13.77
CA LEU A 640 -3.32 -21.44 -13.10
C LEU A 640 -2.06 -20.58 -13.27
N VAL A 641 -0.86 -21.14 -13.11
CA VAL A 641 0.40 -20.43 -13.36
C VAL A 641 0.46 -19.91 -14.79
N SER A 642 0.09 -20.75 -15.78
CA SER A 642 0.02 -20.36 -17.19
C SER A 642 -0.99 -19.22 -17.43
N LEU A 643 -2.14 -19.31 -16.79
CA LEU A 643 -3.19 -18.29 -16.90
C LEU A 643 -2.72 -16.93 -16.34
N ILE A 644 -2.06 -16.92 -15.20
CA ILE A 644 -1.50 -15.69 -14.61
C ILE A 644 -0.37 -15.13 -15.50
N GLU A 645 0.46 -15.99 -16.09
CA GLU A 645 1.49 -15.55 -17.02
C GLU A 645 0.87 -14.87 -18.27
N VAL A 646 -0.20 -15.45 -18.82
CA VAL A 646 -0.96 -14.84 -19.94
C VAL A 646 -1.59 -13.53 -19.51
N TYR A 647 -2.26 -13.48 -18.36
CA TYR A 647 -2.82 -12.26 -17.81
C TYR A 647 -1.80 -11.11 -17.74
N PHE A 648 -0.57 -11.40 -17.29
CA PHE A 648 0.49 -10.39 -17.24
C PHE A 648 1.00 -10.00 -18.64
N LYS A 649 1.10 -10.95 -19.57
CA LYS A 649 1.47 -10.64 -20.97
C LYS A 649 0.45 -9.77 -21.68
N GLU A 650 -0.83 -9.92 -21.33
CA GLU A 650 -1.94 -9.10 -21.83
C GLU A 650 -2.08 -7.73 -21.15
N GLY A 651 -1.21 -7.41 -20.18
CA GLY A 651 -1.18 -6.09 -19.54
C GLY A 651 -1.81 -6.04 -18.16
N GLY A 652 -2.22 -7.18 -17.59
CA GLY A 652 -2.74 -7.24 -16.21
C GLY A 652 -1.74 -6.66 -15.21
N LEU A 653 -2.23 -5.85 -14.26
CA LEU A 653 -1.39 -5.06 -13.36
C LEU A 653 -0.93 -5.80 -12.10
N HIS A 654 -1.84 -6.57 -11.53
CA HIS A 654 -1.66 -7.14 -10.19
C HIS A 654 -2.64 -8.29 -9.99
N VAL A 655 -2.23 -9.28 -9.23
CA VAL A 655 -3.13 -10.34 -8.77
C VAL A 655 -2.71 -10.84 -7.39
N GLN A 656 -3.72 -11.09 -6.57
CA GLN A 656 -3.59 -11.80 -5.30
C GLN A 656 -4.67 -12.87 -5.21
N LEU A 657 -4.31 -14.03 -4.67
CA LEU A 657 -5.17 -15.20 -4.65
C LEU A 657 -5.86 -15.38 -3.30
N ASN A 658 -7.13 -15.78 -3.34
CA ASN A 658 -7.84 -16.37 -2.21
C ASN A 658 -8.28 -17.78 -2.58
N HIS A 659 -7.89 -18.75 -1.76
CA HIS A 659 -8.28 -20.15 -1.94
C HIS A 659 -8.79 -20.75 -0.63
N VAL A 660 -9.61 -19.99 0.10
CA VAL A 660 -10.34 -20.44 1.29
C VAL A 660 -11.75 -20.78 0.86
N SER A 661 -12.30 -21.91 1.33
CA SER A 661 -13.64 -22.34 0.93
C SER A 661 -14.73 -21.41 1.48
N ALA A 662 -15.80 -21.20 0.72
CA ALA A 662 -16.95 -20.44 1.19
C ALA A 662 -17.61 -21.06 2.41
N GLU A 663 -17.57 -22.42 2.51
CA GLU A 663 -18.12 -23.18 3.62
C GLU A 663 -17.37 -22.86 4.92
N ASP A 664 -16.02 -22.86 4.87
CA ASP A 664 -15.18 -22.49 6.02
C ASP A 664 -15.39 -21.04 6.45
N LEU A 665 -15.54 -20.10 5.50
CA LEU A 665 -15.81 -18.71 5.83
C LEU A 665 -17.19 -18.52 6.48
N LEU A 666 -18.21 -19.21 5.99
CA LEU A 666 -19.54 -19.22 6.60
C LEU A 666 -19.56 -19.85 7.99
N ALA A 667 -18.80 -20.93 8.19
CA ALA A 667 -18.60 -21.55 9.49
C ALA A 667 -17.84 -20.64 10.46
N ALA A 668 -16.78 -19.98 9.97
CA ALA A 668 -16.01 -19.01 10.74
C ALA A 668 -16.83 -17.79 11.20
N LYS A 669 -17.77 -17.32 10.39
CA LYS A 669 -18.70 -16.25 10.78
C LYS A 669 -19.64 -16.69 11.91
N LYS A 670 -20.02 -17.99 11.95
CA LYS A 670 -20.93 -18.52 12.98
C LYS A 670 -20.19 -18.89 14.27
N GLU A 671 -18.98 -19.43 14.18
CA GLU A 671 -18.20 -19.95 15.30
C GLU A 671 -16.76 -19.36 15.30
N PRO A 672 -16.61 -18.02 15.47
CA PRO A 672 -15.32 -17.32 15.25
C PRO A 672 -14.18 -17.89 16.09
N ASP A 673 -14.43 -18.35 17.31
CA ASP A 673 -13.39 -18.88 18.19
C ASP A 673 -12.69 -20.16 17.66
N LYS A 674 -13.39 -20.95 16.86
CA LYS A 674 -12.84 -22.17 16.25
C LYS A 674 -11.99 -21.89 15.02
N TYR A 675 -12.18 -20.75 14.37
CA TYR A 675 -11.60 -20.43 13.07
C TYR A 675 -10.63 -19.21 13.10
N LYS A 676 -10.03 -18.92 14.26
CA LYS A 676 -9.07 -17.80 14.44
C LYS A 676 -7.83 -17.88 13.54
N SER A 677 -7.55 -19.05 12.97
CA SER A 677 -6.41 -19.27 12.07
C SER A 677 -6.70 -18.92 10.62
N ILE A 678 -7.98 -18.72 10.23
CA ILE A 678 -8.32 -18.41 8.84
C ILE A 678 -7.82 -17.02 8.47
N ARG A 679 -6.97 -16.96 7.44
CA ARG A 679 -6.43 -15.77 6.84
C ARG A 679 -6.99 -15.59 5.43
N VAL A 680 -7.36 -14.35 5.10
CA VAL A 680 -7.90 -14.00 3.78
C VAL A 680 -7.19 -12.76 3.24
N ARG A 681 -7.06 -12.71 1.92
CA ARG A 681 -6.69 -11.47 1.21
C ARG A 681 -7.92 -10.57 1.13
N VAL A 682 -7.81 -9.36 1.61
CA VAL A 682 -8.91 -8.39 1.62
C VAL A 682 -8.82 -7.47 0.41
N SER A 683 -7.87 -6.54 0.43
CA SER A 683 -7.63 -5.59 -0.67
C SER A 683 -6.17 -5.12 -0.60
N GLY A 684 -5.26 -5.90 -1.19
CA GLY A 684 -3.82 -5.64 -1.15
C GLY A 684 -3.14 -6.05 0.16
N PHE A 685 -3.88 -6.47 1.17
CA PHE A 685 -3.36 -6.97 2.45
C PHE A 685 -4.11 -8.21 2.92
N SER A 686 -3.52 -8.94 3.86
CA SER A 686 -4.12 -10.11 4.51
C SER A 686 -4.54 -9.78 5.93
N ALA A 687 -5.64 -10.40 6.37
CA ALA A 687 -6.14 -10.27 7.72
C ALA A 687 -6.73 -11.59 8.25
N THR A 688 -6.84 -11.70 9.57
CA THR A 688 -7.60 -12.78 10.21
C THR A 688 -9.09 -12.55 9.92
N PHE A 689 -9.73 -13.52 9.28
CA PHE A 689 -11.11 -13.37 8.80
C PHE A 689 -12.09 -13.00 9.93
N VAL A 690 -12.01 -13.69 11.06
CA VAL A 690 -12.92 -13.49 12.19
C VAL A 690 -12.78 -12.11 12.88
N ASN A 691 -11.66 -11.41 12.65
CA ASN A 691 -11.40 -10.08 13.19
C ASN A 691 -11.81 -8.96 12.23
N LEU A 692 -12.28 -9.31 11.04
CA LEU A 692 -12.79 -8.33 10.08
C LEU A 692 -14.18 -7.85 10.46
N GLU A 693 -14.49 -6.62 10.12
CA GLU A 693 -15.84 -6.08 10.24
C GLU A 693 -16.82 -6.84 9.35
N GLU A 694 -18.06 -7.00 9.80
CA GLU A 694 -19.07 -7.83 9.18
C GLU A 694 -19.25 -7.55 7.69
N ALA A 695 -19.29 -6.29 7.27
CA ALA A 695 -19.44 -5.91 5.86
C ALA A 695 -18.25 -6.40 5.00
N ILE A 696 -17.04 -6.45 5.56
CA ILE A 696 -15.86 -6.99 4.86
C ILE A 696 -15.96 -8.52 4.80
N GLN A 697 -16.34 -9.17 5.89
CA GLN A 697 -16.57 -10.63 5.91
C GLN A 697 -17.59 -11.03 4.84
N ASP A 698 -18.73 -10.34 4.75
CA ASP A 698 -19.78 -10.61 3.77
C ASP A 698 -19.29 -10.41 2.34
N ASN A 699 -18.49 -9.39 2.09
CA ASN A 699 -17.90 -9.20 0.77
C ASN A 699 -16.91 -10.31 0.40
N VAL A 700 -16.05 -10.74 1.35
CA VAL A 700 -15.11 -11.86 1.13
C VAL A 700 -15.89 -13.15 0.86
N ILE A 701 -16.93 -13.45 1.62
CA ILE A 701 -17.79 -14.62 1.40
C ILE A 701 -18.45 -14.54 0.01
N ALA A 702 -19.08 -13.41 -0.33
CA ALA A 702 -19.83 -13.25 -1.56
C ALA A 702 -18.97 -13.49 -2.83
N ARG A 703 -17.73 -13.02 -2.84
CA ARG A 703 -16.80 -13.27 -3.96
C ARG A 703 -16.21 -14.68 -3.99
N THR A 704 -16.30 -15.42 -2.88
CA THR A 704 -15.82 -16.80 -2.77
C THR A 704 -16.92 -17.81 -3.10
N ILE A 705 -18.19 -17.49 -2.83
CA ILE A 705 -19.36 -18.35 -3.18
C ILE A 705 -19.48 -18.55 -4.70
N ASN A 706 -19.02 -17.56 -5.48
CA ASN A 706 -18.96 -17.66 -6.93
C ASN A 706 -17.48 -17.74 -7.35
N PRO A 707 -16.76 -18.85 -7.06
CA PRO A 707 -15.40 -19.00 -7.53
C PRO A 707 -15.41 -19.02 -9.05
N LEU A 708 -14.42 -18.36 -9.64
CA LEU A 708 -14.21 -18.40 -11.07
C LEU A 708 -13.75 -19.82 -11.45
N GLY A 709 -14.70 -20.71 -11.67
CA GLY A 709 -14.47 -22.13 -11.98
C GLY A 709 -14.59 -22.44 -13.46
#